data_c536768c81033764d6b1a3069e53b288
#
_entry.id   c536768c81033764d6b1a3069e53b288
#
_cell.length_a   1.000
_cell.length_b   1.000
_cell.length_c   1.000
_cell.angle_alpha   90.00
_cell.angle_beta   90.00
_cell.angle_gamma   90.00
#
_symmetry.space_group_name_H-M   'P 1'
#
loop_
_entity.id
_entity.type
_entity.pdbx_description
1 polymer ?
#
loop_
_entity_poly.entity_id
_entity_poly.type
_entity_poly.pdbx_seq_one_letter_code
_entity_poly.pdbx_strand_id
1 'polypeptide(L)'
;MGKAIAQWTPQQREAFELNGSRIAALYATGQVEEGISAAEALVKRQIARTGPNSADTAGAHGTLGVGYANAGRDADAIREFKAAIPVLMAEVRETDADDPTLVAARSARLQRIVEAYITVLTRSPDSSSNVAVESFALADAIRGRSVQQALANSSARAVAKDPALAALVRTEQDDAKQISAHLGALNNMLALPSDQRDEQTVRAINAALDKLRAERKAARQQINRQFPAYADLIDPKPPTIDEIKKVLRPDEAFLSFYLGQDNSFVWAVPRQGEVAFAAIPASALQIEAAVRRLREALEPQAATVGEIPPFDLALAYDLYSLLLKQVEVGWKSARSLIVVANGALGELPLGLLPTAPAQVNPQAKPLFEGYRNVQWLARSHAVTVVPSAAALVTLRRLPPGAPGRDTLIAFGDPYFNAQEAAEAEQELRAPVQVASVGARSGATDNLTRGVPLKLRAAPHTEDVDHAELALLPRLPDTRSELLAVAKALDVDPARALYLGKAANEQNVESINLAQYRIVAFATHGLVPGDLDGLTQPALALTAPEIANVKGNGLLTMEKILALRLDADWVVLSACNTAAGAGAGAEAASGLGSAFFYAGTRALLVTNWSVHSASARELISDLFRRQSADSTLSRSEALREAMMALLDGPGAADESGHTLYTYAHPLFWAPYTVIGDGGGS
;
A
#
# COMPACT_ATOMS: atom_id res chain seq x y z
N MET A 1 -4.36 39.35 -20.22
CA MET A 1 -5.03 39.38 -18.93
C MET A 1 -5.49 40.79 -18.52
N GLY A 2 -4.67 41.82 -18.52
CA GLY A 2 -5.05 43.18 -18.04
C GLY A 2 -6.25 43.87 -18.73
N LYS A 3 -6.51 43.61 -20.01
CA LYS A 3 -7.67 44.21 -20.75
C LYS A 3 -9.02 43.58 -20.35
N ALA A 4 -9.06 42.31 -19.92
CA ALA A 4 -10.30 41.63 -19.49
C ALA A 4 -10.72 42.09 -18.08
N ILE A 5 -9.77 42.34 -17.18
CA ILE A 5 -10.00 42.74 -15.78
C ILE A 5 -10.54 44.21 -15.72
N ALA A 6 -10.22 45.05 -16.71
CA ALA A 6 -10.67 46.44 -16.75
C ALA A 6 -12.19 46.58 -16.88
N GLN A 7 -12.90 45.59 -17.36
CA GLN A 7 -14.35 45.57 -17.54
C GLN A 7 -15.13 44.97 -16.34
N TRP A 8 -14.43 44.45 -15.31
CA TRP A 8 -15.05 43.79 -14.17
C TRP A 8 -15.69 44.83 -13.21
N THR A 9 -16.80 44.42 -12.64
CA THR A 9 -17.41 45.16 -11.52
C THR A 9 -16.49 45.15 -10.29
N PRO A 10 -16.62 46.09 -9.34
CA PRO A 10 -15.85 46.05 -8.10
C PRO A 10 -15.97 44.73 -7.34
N GLN A 11 -17.15 44.11 -7.33
CA GLN A 11 -17.39 42.81 -6.70
C GLN A 11 -16.67 41.67 -7.42
N GLN A 12 -16.62 41.67 -8.75
CA GLN A 12 -15.90 40.67 -9.53
C GLN A 12 -14.39 40.78 -9.33
N ARG A 13 -13.85 42.01 -9.24
CA ARG A 13 -12.44 42.27 -8.93
C ARG A 13 -12.09 41.76 -7.54
N GLU A 14 -12.87 42.14 -6.54
CA GLU A 14 -12.67 41.68 -5.17
C GLU A 14 -12.75 40.13 -5.06
N ALA A 15 -13.71 39.50 -5.73
CA ALA A 15 -13.82 38.04 -5.75
C ALA A 15 -12.59 37.37 -6.39
N PHE A 16 -11.97 37.96 -7.40
CA PHE A 16 -10.77 37.48 -8.03
C PHE A 16 -9.54 37.75 -7.15
N GLU A 17 -9.37 38.95 -6.63
CA GLU A 17 -8.24 39.35 -5.80
C GLU A 17 -8.15 38.54 -4.50
N LEU A 18 -9.30 38.23 -3.90
CA LEU A 18 -9.41 37.39 -2.69
C LEU A 18 -9.67 35.91 -2.98
N ASN A 19 -9.35 35.44 -4.19
CA ASN A 19 -9.46 34.02 -4.52
C ASN A 19 -8.26 33.25 -3.96
N GLY A 20 -8.51 32.16 -3.20
CA GLY A 20 -7.47 31.35 -2.58
C GLY A 20 -6.47 30.76 -3.57
N SER A 21 -6.92 30.38 -4.79
CA SER A 21 -6.02 29.87 -5.83
C SER A 21 -5.09 30.96 -6.38
N ARG A 22 -5.59 32.20 -6.53
CA ARG A 22 -4.75 33.33 -6.90
C ARG A 22 -3.70 33.62 -5.82
N ILE A 23 -4.12 33.63 -4.56
CA ILE A 23 -3.21 33.85 -3.41
C ILE A 23 -2.12 32.77 -3.39
N ALA A 24 -2.49 31.51 -3.58
CA ALA A 24 -1.51 30.43 -3.70
C ALA A 24 -0.54 30.61 -4.89
N ALA A 25 -1.04 31.10 -6.02
CA ALA A 25 -0.19 31.43 -7.17
C ALA A 25 0.79 32.58 -6.89
N LEU A 26 0.39 33.60 -6.12
CA LEU A 26 1.29 34.67 -5.68
C LEU A 26 2.43 34.10 -4.82
N TYR A 27 2.12 33.19 -3.90
CA TYR A 27 3.15 32.51 -3.11
C TYR A 27 4.11 31.70 -3.99
N ALA A 28 3.59 30.92 -4.92
CA ALA A 28 4.37 30.09 -5.81
C ALA A 28 5.28 30.90 -6.79
N THR A 29 4.88 32.13 -7.10
CA THR A 29 5.66 33.04 -7.97
C THR A 29 6.57 34.01 -7.20
N GLY A 30 6.72 33.83 -5.88
CA GLY A 30 7.60 34.64 -5.03
C GLY A 30 7.02 36.02 -4.63
N GLN A 31 5.74 36.31 -4.98
CA GLN A 31 5.07 37.56 -4.62
C GLN A 31 4.41 37.43 -3.22
N VAL A 32 5.24 37.05 -2.22
CA VAL A 32 4.77 36.59 -0.91
C VAL A 32 4.05 37.69 -0.15
N GLU A 33 4.55 38.94 -0.11
CA GLU A 33 3.96 40.04 0.63
C GLU A 33 2.60 40.48 0.03
N GLU A 34 2.46 40.47 -1.31
CA GLU A 34 1.19 40.73 -1.97
C GLU A 34 0.16 39.63 -1.62
N GLY A 35 0.62 38.37 -1.62
CA GLY A 35 -0.19 37.23 -1.24
C GLY A 35 -0.65 37.30 0.24
N ILE A 36 0.23 37.70 1.17
CA ILE A 36 -0.11 37.91 2.58
C ILE A 36 -1.18 38.98 2.73
N SER A 37 -1.00 40.13 2.10
CA SER A 37 -1.98 41.23 2.15
C SER A 37 -3.36 40.81 1.63
N ALA A 38 -3.39 40.03 0.54
CA ALA A 38 -4.63 39.49 -0.01
C ALA A 38 -5.26 38.44 0.93
N ALA A 39 -4.45 37.58 1.58
CA ALA A 39 -4.92 36.59 2.54
C ALA A 39 -5.49 37.23 3.82
N GLU A 40 -4.86 38.28 4.34
CA GLU A 40 -5.41 39.07 5.48
C GLU A 40 -6.75 39.69 5.15
N ALA A 41 -6.92 40.25 3.95
CA ALA A 41 -8.17 40.76 3.47
C ALA A 41 -9.24 39.67 3.32
N LEU A 42 -8.83 38.47 2.84
CA LEU A 42 -9.67 37.29 2.73
C LEU A 42 -10.17 36.84 4.11
N VAL A 43 -9.32 36.78 5.13
CA VAL A 43 -9.70 36.42 6.51
C VAL A 43 -10.75 37.38 7.02
N LYS A 44 -10.53 38.71 6.91
CA LYS A 44 -11.48 39.73 7.33
C LYS A 44 -12.85 39.59 6.65
N ARG A 45 -12.84 39.35 5.35
CA ARG A 45 -14.05 39.12 4.55
C ARG A 45 -14.82 37.88 4.99
N GLN A 46 -14.11 36.73 5.21
CA GLN A 46 -14.78 35.50 5.61
C GLN A 46 -15.37 35.59 7.02
N ILE A 47 -14.65 36.20 7.97
CA ILE A 47 -15.19 36.45 9.31
C ILE A 47 -16.50 37.26 9.21
N ALA A 48 -16.55 38.33 8.40
CA ALA A 48 -17.74 39.15 8.23
C ALA A 48 -18.90 38.40 7.55
N ARG A 49 -18.59 37.46 6.64
CA ARG A 49 -19.60 36.75 5.84
C ARG A 49 -20.13 35.49 6.53
N THR A 50 -19.27 34.67 7.12
CA THR A 50 -19.60 33.32 7.61
C THR A 50 -19.28 33.10 9.09
N GLY A 51 -18.72 34.13 9.75
CA GLY A 51 -18.33 34.08 11.16
C GLY A 51 -16.92 33.49 11.40
N PRO A 52 -16.37 33.67 12.62
CA PRO A 52 -14.98 33.34 12.93
C PRO A 52 -14.70 31.81 12.95
N ASN A 53 -15.70 30.99 13.23
CA ASN A 53 -15.58 29.55 13.41
C ASN A 53 -16.01 28.72 12.19
N SER A 54 -16.23 29.36 11.04
CA SER A 54 -16.65 28.68 9.82
C SER A 54 -15.45 28.01 9.13
N ALA A 55 -15.70 26.96 8.36
CA ALA A 55 -14.70 26.28 7.54
C ALA A 55 -14.07 27.22 6.48
N ASP A 56 -14.84 28.16 5.93
CA ASP A 56 -14.36 29.17 5.01
C ASP A 56 -13.33 30.11 5.68
N THR A 57 -13.63 30.55 6.90
CA THR A 57 -12.73 31.39 7.70
C THR A 57 -11.47 30.60 8.09
N ALA A 58 -11.62 29.36 8.52
CA ALA A 58 -10.50 28.48 8.82
C ALA A 58 -9.61 28.25 7.57
N GLY A 59 -10.21 28.06 6.39
CA GLY A 59 -9.47 27.96 5.14
C GLY A 59 -8.68 29.23 4.79
N ALA A 60 -9.24 30.43 5.08
CA ALA A 60 -8.56 31.70 4.90
C ALA A 60 -7.38 31.85 5.89
N HIS A 61 -7.57 31.50 7.18
CA HIS A 61 -6.48 31.44 8.17
C HIS A 61 -5.36 30.48 7.72
N GLY A 62 -5.72 29.29 7.25
CA GLY A 62 -4.72 28.36 6.72
C GLY A 62 -3.92 28.92 5.54
N THR A 63 -4.60 29.61 4.60
CA THR A 63 -3.95 30.28 3.46
C THR A 63 -3.01 31.41 3.93
N LEU A 64 -3.40 32.18 4.94
CA LEU A 64 -2.57 33.22 5.53
C LEU A 64 -1.36 32.61 6.25
N GLY A 65 -1.56 31.52 6.99
CA GLY A 65 -0.47 30.77 7.64
C GLY A 65 0.59 30.28 6.66
N VAL A 66 0.18 29.78 5.47
CA VAL A 66 1.11 29.42 4.38
C VAL A 66 1.90 30.65 3.91
N GLY A 67 1.28 31.80 3.77
CA GLY A 67 1.97 33.05 3.42
C GLY A 67 3.04 33.44 4.44
N TYR A 68 2.71 33.42 5.72
CA TYR A 68 3.67 33.71 6.79
C TYR A 68 4.81 32.68 6.85
N ALA A 69 4.52 31.40 6.61
CA ALA A 69 5.53 30.34 6.52
C ALA A 69 6.54 30.60 5.37
N ASN A 70 6.04 31.04 4.21
CA ASN A 70 6.89 31.40 3.07
C ASN A 70 7.71 32.67 3.30
N ALA A 71 7.21 33.60 4.13
CA ALA A 71 7.93 34.80 4.56
C ALA A 71 8.93 34.54 5.71
N GLY A 72 9.02 33.32 6.24
CA GLY A 72 9.84 32.99 7.42
C GLY A 72 9.30 33.57 8.73
N ARG A 73 8.02 33.98 8.77
CA ARG A 73 7.33 34.51 9.95
C ARG A 73 6.68 33.36 10.72
N ASP A 74 7.51 32.43 11.23
CA ASP A 74 7.07 31.14 11.77
C ASP A 74 6.09 31.27 12.95
N ALA A 75 6.29 32.25 13.87
CA ALA A 75 5.38 32.46 14.98
C ALA A 75 3.96 32.89 14.55
N ASP A 76 3.88 33.76 13.54
CA ASP A 76 2.60 34.20 12.95
C ASP A 76 1.93 33.03 12.22
N ALA A 77 2.71 32.25 11.47
CA ALA A 77 2.22 31.07 10.76
C ALA A 77 1.62 30.03 11.72
N ILE A 78 2.32 29.70 12.81
CA ILE A 78 1.84 28.77 13.86
C ILE A 78 0.51 29.21 14.44
N ARG A 79 0.35 30.51 14.73
CA ARG A 79 -0.91 31.05 15.26
C ARG A 79 -2.07 30.83 14.29
N GLU A 80 -1.87 31.14 13.01
CA GLU A 80 -2.88 30.96 11.97
C GLU A 80 -3.22 29.48 11.72
N PHE A 81 -2.22 28.59 11.68
CA PHE A 81 -2.42 27.16 11.54
C PHE A 81 -3.20 26.55 12.71
N LYS A 82 -2.90 26.94 13.95
CA LYS A 82 -3.62 26.47 15.13
C LYS A 82 -5.08 26.92 15.15
N ALA A 83 -5.40 28.05 14.55
CA ALA A 83 -6.78 28.48 14.36
C ALA A 83 -7.51 27.72 13.24
N ALA A 84 -6.79 27.36 12.17
CA ALA A 84 -7.35 26.75 10.96
C ALA A 84 -7.57 25.24 11.08
N ILE A 85 -6.53 24.51 11.48
CA ILE A 85 -6.45 23.04 11.33
C ILE A 85 -7.56 22.30 12.07
N PRO A 86 -7.87 22.58 13.35
CA PRO A 86 -8.93 21.85 14.06
C PRO A 86 -10.30 21.96 13.38
N VAL A 87 -10.64 23.14 12.87
CA VAL A 87 -11.92 23.38 12.17
C VAL A 87 -11.96 22.64 10.83
N LEU A 88 -10.87 22.72 10.05
CA LEU A 88 -10.78 22.04 8.76
C LEU A 88 -10.77 20.51 8.91
N MET A 89 -10.14 19.99 9.95
CA MET A 89 -10.18 18.56 10.25
C MET A 89 -11.57 18.08 10.66
N ALA A 90 -12.29 18.87 11.45
CA ALA A 90 -13.69 18.60 11.79
C ALA A 90 -14.58 18.63 10.54
N GLU A 91 -14.44 19.66 9.70
CA GLU A 91 -15.17 19.76 8.42
C GLU A 91 -14.99 18.54 7.55
N VAL A 92 -13.76 18.07 7.38
CA VAL A 92 -13.49 16.91 6.52
C VAL A 92 -14.04 15.60 7.14
N ARG A 93 -14.13 15.49 8.45
CA ARG A 93 -14.78 14.35 9.14
C ARG A 93 -16.31 14.40 9.06
N GLU A 94 -16.89 15.60 9.14
CA GLU A 94 -18.35 15.80 9.11
C GLU A 94 -18.91 15.79 7.70
N THR A 95 -18.10 16.21 6.72
CA THR A 95 -18.51 16.21 5.32
C THR A 95 -18.48 14.81 4.79
N ASP A 96 -19.60 14.14 4.91
CA ASP A 96 -19.89 12.94 4.15
C ASP A 96 -19.77 13.25 2.66
N ALA A 97 -19.13 12.33 1.93
CA ALA A 97 -18.71 12.43 0.54
C ALA A 97 -19.89 12.59 -0.44
N ASP A 98 -20.62 13.68 -0.34
CA ASP A 98 -21.76 13.97 -1.21
C ASP A 98 -21.29 14.37 -2.62
N ASP A 99 -20.12 15.05 -2.70
CA ASP A 99 -19.48 15.43 -3.95
C ASP A 99 -18.00 15.05 -3.89
N PRO A 100 -17.56 14.01 -4.62
CA PRO A 100 -16.18 13.55 -4.62
C PRO A 100 -15.18 14.66 -5.01
N THR A 101 -15.57 15.58 -5.90
CA THR A 101 -14.72 16.68 -6.36
C THR A 101 -14.51 17.70 -5.23
N LEU A 102 -15.57 18.02 -4.50
CA LEU A 102 -15.51 18.93 -3.38
C LEU A 102 -14.71 18.34 -2.20
N VAL A 103 -14.91 17.07 -1.93
CA VAL A 103 -14.13 16.32 -0.92
C VAL A 103 -12.65 16.30 -1.28
N ALA A 104 -12.31 16.00 -2.53
CA ALA A 104 -10.93 16.02 -3.01
C ALA A 104 -10.29 17.41 -2.87
N ALA A 105 -11.02 18.47 -3.25
CA ALA A 105 -10.54 19.85 -3.13
C ALA A 105 -10.32 20.28 -1.67
N ARG A 106 -11.23 19.92 -0.75
CA ARG A 106 -11.10 20.19 0.69
C ARG A 106 -9.93 19.41 1.30
N SER A 107 -9.81 18.14 0.96
CA SER A 107 -8.70 17.29 1.41
C SER A 107 -7.36 17.83 0.93
N ALA A 108 -7.24 18.21 -0.34
CA ALA A 108 -6.02 18.80 -0.90
C ALA A 108 -5.66 20.14 -0.24
N ARG A 109 -6.67 20.97 0.10
CA ARG A 109 -6.46 22.21 0.86
C ARG A 109 -5.94 21.93 2.26
N LEU A 110 -6.59 21.03 3.00
CA LEU A 110 -6.16 20.64 4.34
C LEU A 110 -4.74 20.05 4.31
N GLN A 111 -4.47 19.16 3.36
CA GLN A 111 -3.15 18.55 3.18
C GLN A 111 -2.06 19.61 3.03
N ARG A 112 -2.23 20.58 2.14
CA ARG A 112 -1.26 21.67 1.92
C ARG A 112 -1.03 22.50 3.18
N ILE A 113 -2.09 22.83 3.92
CA ILE A 113 -2.01 23.60 5.16
C ILE A 113 -1.25 22.81 6.24
N VAL A 114 -1.54 21.52 6.40
CA VAL A 114 -0.88 20.67 7.39
C VAL A 114 0.58 20.44 7.02
N GLU A 115 0.90 20.19 5.74
CA GLU A 115 2.29 20.05 5.27
C GLU A 115 3.12 21.31 5.55
N ALA A 116 2.55 22.49 5.26
CA ALA A 116 3.19 23.78 5.58
C ALA A 116 3.39 23.93 7.10
N TYR A 117 2.40 23.56 7.91
CA TYR A 117 2.52 23.63 9.37
C TYR A 117 3.60 22.69 9.89
N ILE A 118 3.63 21.44 9.45
CA ILE A 118 4.69 20.49 9.83
C ILE A 118 6.08 21.04 9.44
N THR A 119 6.20 21.63 8.25
CA THR A 119 7.44 22.26 7.78
C THR A 119 7.87 23.41 8.70
N VAL A 120 6.95 24.26 9.16
CA VAL A 120 7.25 25.34 10.11
C VAL A 120 7.67 24.77 11.47
N LEU A 121 7.01 23.71 11.94
CA LEU A 121 7.37 23.04 13.19
C LEU A 121 8.82 22.49 13.17
N THR A 122 9.33 22.07 12.00
CA THR A 122 10.74 21.60 11.91
C THR A 122 11.77 22.73 12.09
N ARG A 123 11.38 23.98 11.91
CA ARG A 123 12.24 25.16 12.06
C ARG A 123 12.20 25.73 13.49
N SER A 124 11.21 25.32 14.30
CA SER A 124 11.00 25.85 15.65
C SER A 124 12.10 25.36 16.59
N PRO A 125 12.69 26.24 17.42
CA PRO A 125 13.67 25.87 18.45
C PRO A 125 13.04 25.16 19.67
N ASP A 126 11.71 25.09 19.76
CA ASP A 126 11.01 24.42 20.86
C ASP A 126 11.22 22.90 20.80
N SER A 127 11.30 22.30 21.98
CA SER A 127 11.74 20.93 22.24
C SER A 127 11.27 19.92 21.19
N SER A 128 12.21 19.27 20.54
CA SER A 128 12.06 18.31 19.44
C SER A 128 11.01 17.21 19.70
N SER A 129 10.78 16.85 20.95
CA SER A 129 9.82 15.80 21.34
C SER A 129 8.37 16.21 21.14
N ASN A 130 7.97 17.44 21.52
CA ASN A 130 6.59 17.92 21.32
C ASN A 130 6.28 18.13 19.85
N VAL A 131 7.24 18.63 19.09
CA VAL A 131 7.12 18.82 17.63
C VAL A 131 6.91 17.48 16.91
N ALA A 132 7.68 16.45 17.28
CA ALA A 132 7.57 15.12 16.71
C ALA A 132 6.18 14.50 17.00
N VAL A 133 5.65 14.67 18.21
CA VAL A 133 4.33 14.15 18.60
C VAL A 133 3.21 14.87 17.87
N GLU A 134 3.23 16.21 17.84
CA GLU A 134 2.20 17.02 17.18
C GLU A 134 2.20 16.78 15.67
N SER A 135 3.36 16.82 15.04
CA SER A 135 3.50 16.60 13.59
C SER A 135 3.10 15.19 13.17
N PHE A 136 3.44 14.16 13.97
CA PHE A 136 3.00 12.79 13.71
C PHE A 136 1.49 12.65 13.71
N ALA A 137 0.82 13.18 14.74
CA ALA A 137 -0.64 13.10 14.87
C ALA A 137 -1.35 13.79 13.68
N LEU A 138 -0.82 14.91 13.22
CA LEU A 138 -1.34 15.63 12.06
C LEU A 138 -1.13 14.85 10.75
N ALA A 139 0.08 14.36 10.53
CA ALA A 139 0.41 13.59 9.34
C ALA A 139 -0.41 12.29 9.25
N ASP A 140 -0.56 11.56 10.35
CA ASP A 140 -1.35 10.33 10.40
C ASP A 140 -2.85 10.59 10.17
N ALA A 141 -3.37 11.71 10.70
CA ALA A 141 -4.78 12.10 10.53
C ALA A 141 -5.15 12.46 9.08
N ILE A 142 -4.23 13.00 8.28
CA ILE A 142 -4.47 13.33 6.86
C ILE A 142 -4.13 12.18 5.91
N ARG A 143 -3.26 11.26 6.32
CA ARG A 143 -2.87 10.07 5.54
C ARG A 143 -4.02 9.09 5.36
N GLY A 144 -4.79 8.83 6.42
CA GLY A 144 -5.73 7.72 6.53
C GLY A 144 -6.98 7.80 5.62
N ARG A 145 -7.08 8.73 4.67
CA ARG A 145 -8.33 9.01 3.96
C ARG A 145 -8.47 8.35 2.60
N SER A 146 -7.42 8.18 1.84
CA SER A 146 -7.49 7.56 0.50
C SER A 146 -7.76 6.06 0.57
N VAL A 147 -7.14 5.37 1.53
CA VAL A 147 -7.36 3.94 1.78
C VAL A 147 -8.70 3.66 2.43
N GLN A 148 -9.10 4.48 3.39
CA GLN A 148 -10.40 4.38 4.06
C GLN A 148 -11.55 4.37 3.05
N GLN A 149 -11.49 5.19 2.02
CA GLN A 149 -12.56 5.31 1.04
C GLN A 149 -12.65 4.08 0.11
N ALA A 150 -11.51 3.53 -0.28
CA ALA A 150 -11.46 2.30 -1.09
C ALA A 150 -11.93 1.07 -0.28
N LEU A 151 -11.52 0.96 0.99
CA LEU A 151 -11.98 -0.09 1.92
C LEU A 151 -13.47 0.05 2.25
N ALA A 152 -13.95 1.26 2.51
CA ALA A 152 -15.37 1.49 2.78
C ALA A 152 -16.28 1.07 1.62
N ASN A 153 -15.87 1.37 0.39
CA ASN A 153 -16.65 1.01 -0.80
C ASN A 153 -16.69 -0.50 -1.08
N SER A 154 -15.66 -1.25 -0.72
CA SER A 154 -15.58 -2.68 -0.95
C SER A 154 -16.09 -3.53 0.22
N SER A 155 -15.85 -3.10 1.45
CA SER A 155 -16.30 -3.82 2.65
C SER A 155 -17.82 -3.82 2.83
N ALA A 156 -18.51 -2.85 2.25
CA ALA A 156 -19.97 -2.78 2.28
C ALA A 156 -20.68 -3.99 1.68
N ARG A 157 -20.07 -4.67 0.71
CA ARG A 157 -20.66 -5.86 0.07
C ARG A 157 -20.37 -7.16 0.84
N ALA A 158 -19.24 -7.23 1.53
CA ALA A 158 -18.84 -8.40 2.31
C ALA A 158 -19.66 -8.63 3.59
N VAL A 159 -20.36 -7.61 4.00
CA VAL A 159 -21.24 -7.57 5.16
C VAL A 159 -22.51 -8.42 5.01
N ALA A 160 -22.69 -9.09 3.91
CA ALA A 160 -23.83 -9.98 3.66
C ALA A 160 -24.02 -11.13 4.67
N LYS A 161 -23.06 -11.36 5.58
CA LYS A 161 -23.17 -12.41 6.62
C LYS A 161 -23.88 -11.96 7.90
N ASP A 162 -23.90 -10.64 8.21
CA ASP A 162 -24.76 -10.07 9.23
C ASP A 162 -25.87 -9.27 8.56
N PRO A 163 -27.12 -9.78 8.54
CA PRO A 163 -28.21 -9.14 7.82
C PRO A 163 -28.51 -7.72 8.32
N ALA A 164 -28.28 -7.42 9.60
CA ALA A 164 -28.55 -6.10 10.19
C ALA A 164 -27.50 -5.08 9.73
N LEU A 165 -26.23 -5.45 9.75
CA LEU A 165 -25.15 -4.61 9.23
C LEU A 165 -25.29 -4.42 7.71
N ALA A 166 -25.62 -5.50 6.96
CA ALA A 166 -25.84 -5.45 5.53
C ALA A 166 -26.98 -4.48 5.15
N ALA A 167 -28.07 -4.44 5.93
CA ALA A 167 -29.17 -3.50 5.71
C ALA A 167 -28.73 -2.04 5.93
N LEU A 168 -28.02 -1.76 7.04
CA LEU A 168 -27.54 -0.42 7.35
C LEU A 168 -26.53 0.11 6.32
N VAL A 169 -25.62 -0.74 5.90
CA VAL A 169 -24.62 -0.37 4.89
C VAL A 169 -25.26 -0.13 3.52
N ARG A 170 -26.26 -0.95 3.13
CA ARG A 170 -27.04 -0.67 1.90
C ARG A 170 -27.74 0.65 1.97
N THR A 171 -28.45 0.96 3.07
CA THR A 171 -29.10 2.26 3.27
C THR A 171 -28.10 3.40 3.12
N GLU A 172 -26.96 3.32 3.78
CA GLU A 172 -25.92 4.34 3.73
C GLU A 172 -25.38 4.57 2.29
N GLN A 173 -25.21 3.50 1.52
CA GLN A 173 -24.72 3.58 0.13
C GLN A 173 -25.79 4.05 -0.86
N ASP A 174 -27.02 3.61 -0.70
CA ASP A 174 -28.12 4.03 -1.56
C ASP A 174 -28.41 5.52 -1.36
N ASP A 175 -28.35 5.99 -0.11
CA ASP A 175 -28.45 7.42 0.21
C ASP A 175 -27.29 8.20 -0.42
N ALA A 176 -26.04 7.70 -0.34
CA ALA A 176 -24.88 8.33 -0.96
C ALA A 176 -25.03 8.46 -2.50
N LYS A 177 -25.53 7.42 -3.18
CA LYS A 177 -25.77 7.46 -4.62
C LYS A 177 -26.89 8.45 -5.00
N GLN A 178 -27.96 8.48 -4.22
CA GLN A 178 -29.05 9.42 -4.45
C GLN A 178 -28.60 10.87 -4.21
N ILE A 179 -27.84 11.14 -3.16
CA ILE A 179 -27.21 12.46 -2.91
C ILE A 179 -26.36 12.87 -4.12
N SER A 180 -25.50 12.00 -4.61
CA SER A 180 -24.64 12.27 -5.79
C SER A 180 -25.48 12.60 -7.05
N ALA A 181 -26.56 11.87 -7.29
CA ALA A 181 -27.47 12.10 -8.41
C ALA A 181 -28.20 13.46 -8.27
N HIS A 182 -28.68 13.79 -7.08
CA HIS A 182 -29.34 15.07 -6.82
C HIS A 182 -28.37 16.26 -6.93
N LEU A 183 -27.11 16.13 -6.49
CA LEU A 183 -26.08 17.15 -6.68
C LEU A 183 -25.76 17.36 -8.16
N GLY A 184 -25.67 16.29 -8.95
CA GLY A 184 -25.50 16.38 -10.40
C GLY A 184 -26.67 17.14 -11.05
N ALA A 185 -27.91 16.84 -10.66
CA ALA A 185 -29.10 17.54 -11.14
C ALA A 185 -29.10 19.02 -10.72
N LEU A 186 -28.73 19.32 -9.46
CA LEU A 186 -28.61 20.68 -8.96
C LEU A 186 -27.54 21.48 -9.72
N ASN A 187 -26.38 20.91 -9.96
CA ASN A 187 -25.29 21.55 -10.71
C ASN A 187 -25.72 21.85 -12.15
N ASN A 188 -26.42 20.92 -12.82
CA ASN A 188 -26.97 21.13 -14.15
C ASN A 188 -27.99 22.29 -14.17
N MET A 189 -28.88 22.34 -13.17
CA MET A 189 -29.86 23.43 -13.03
C MET A 189 -29.18 24.77 -12.78
N LEU A 190 -28.17 24.83 -11.89
CA LEU A 190 -27.44 26.04 -11.57
C LEU A 190 -26.56 26.55 -12.72
N ALA A 191 -26.17 25.67 -13.65
CA ALA A 191 -25.46 26.06 -14.87
C ALA A 191 -26.33 26.80 -15.90
N LEU A 192 -27.66 26.68 -15.80
CA LEU A 192 -28.58 27.43 -16.66
C LEU A 192 -28.57 28.91 -16.35
N PRO A 193 -28.88 29.80 -17.32
CA PRO A 193 -29.15 31.19 -17.09
C PRO A 193 -30.25 31.39 -16.02
N SER A 194 -30.19 32.45 -15.25
CA SER A 194 -31.09 32.67 -14.10
C SER A 194 -32.58 32.72 -14.45
N ASP A 195 -32.91 33.16 -15.66
CA ASP A 195 -34.25 33.22 -16.22
C ASP A 195 -34.79 31.87 -16.70
N GLN A 196 -33.91 30.86 -16.83
CA GLN A 196 -34.27 29.48 -17.22
C GLN A 196 -34.24 28.51 -16.04
N ARG A 197 -33.90 28.99 -14.83
CA ARG A 197 -33.85 28.15 -13.62
C ARG A 197 -35.22 27.98 -13.02
N ASP A 198 -35.63 26.74 -12.77
CA ASP A 198 -36.83 26.47 -11.98
C ASP A 198 -36.47 26.48 -10.47
N GLU A 199 -36.75 27.58 -9.84
CA GLU A 199 -36.56 27.80 -8.41
C GLU A 199 -37.32 26.79 -7.52
N GLN A 200 -38.44 26.24 -8.01
CA GLN A 200 -39.23 25.25 -7.28
C GLN A 200 -38.51 23.91 -7.28
N THR A 201 -37.97 23.50 -8.44
CA THR A 201 -37.18 22.30 -8.58
C THR A 201 -35.87 22.40 -7.77
N VAL A 202 -35.18 23.53 -7.78
CA VAL A 202 -33.98 23.75 -6.95
C VAL A 202 -34.30 23.58 -5.46
N ARG A 203 -35.41 24.13 -4.97
CA ARG A 203 -35.83 23.97 -3.57
C ARG A 203 -36.19 22.53 -3.24
N ALA A 204 -36.85 21.82 -4.14
CA ALA A 204 -37.21 20.41 -3.97
C ALA A 204 -35.97 19.52 -3.91
N ILE A 205 -34.95 19.73 -4.76
CA ILE A 205 -33.68 19.01 -4.75
C ILE A 205 -32.95 19.28 -3.43
N ASN A 206 -32.85 20.52 -2.96
CA ASN A 206 -32.20 20.84 -1.68
C ASN A 206 -32.90 20.16 -0.50
N ALA A 207 -34.23 20.17 -0.44
CA ALA A 207 -34.97 19.47 0.61
C ALA A 207 -34.76 17.95 0.58
N ALA A 208 -34.66 17.35 -0.62
CA ALA A 208 -34.33 15.94 -0.77
C ALA A 208 -32.90 15.63 -0.30
N LEU A 209 -31.94 16.49 -0.63
CA LEU A 209 -30.56 16.38 -0.16
C LEU A 209 -30.46 16.43 1.38
N ASP A 210 -31.14 17.37 2.02
CA ASP A 210 -31.14 17.51 3.49
C ASP A 210 -31.71 16.27 4.17
N LYS A 211 -32.80 15.70 3.62
CA LYS A 211 -33.40 14.46 4.10
C LYS A 211 -32.44 13.27 3.97
N LEU A 212 -31.89 13.04 2.79
CA LEU A 212 -30.96 11.93 2.51
C LEU A 212 -29.69 12.03 3.38
N ARG A 213 -29.17 13.23 3.60
CA ARG A 213 -28.04 13.48 4.50
C ARG A 213 -28.35 13.10 5.94
N ALA A 214 -29.54 13.42 6.42
CA ALA A 214 -29.97 13.05 7.76
C ALA A 214 -30.14 11.53 7.91
N GLU A 215 -30.72 10.86 6.93
CA GLU A 215 -30.89 9.39 6.90
C GLU A 215 -29.53 8.68 6.86
N ARG A 216 -28.62 9.11 6.01
CA ARG A 216 -27.26 8.60 5.92
C ARG A 216 -26.48 8.77 7.23
N LYS A 217 -26.57 9.95 7.85
CA LYS A 217 -25.95 10.22 9.15
C LYS A 217 -26.48 9.29 10.24
N ALA A 218 -27.78 9.03 10.27
CA ALA A 218 -28.42 8.12 11.22
C ALA A 218 -27.93 6.67 11.01
N ALA A 219 -27.85 6.20 9.76
CA ALA A 219 -27.34 4.88 9.43
C ALA A 219 -25.88 4.71 9.89
N ARG A 220 -24.99 5.69 9.65
CA ARG A 220 -23.60 5.67 10.14
C ARG A 220 -23.50 5.67 11.65
N GLN A 221 -24.29 6.48 12.34
CA GLN A 221 -24.32 6.46 13.81
C GLN A 221 -24.75 5.10 14.36
N GLN A 222 -25.68 4.43 13.70
CA GLN A 222 -26.14 3.11 14.09
C GLN A 222 -25.08 2.04 13.82
N ILE A 223 -24.38 2.11 12.68
CA ILE A 223 -23.21 1.25 12.37
C ILE A 223 -22.14 1.41 13.46
N ASN A 224 -21.76 2.64 13.80
CA ASN A 224 -20.73 2.90 14.81
C ASN A 224 -21.07 2.37 16.19
N ARG A 225 -22.37 2.39 16.56
CA ARG A 225 -22.83 1.89 17.87
C ARG A 225 -22.97 0.37 17.91
N GLN A 226 -23.50 -0.24 16.87
CA GLN A 226 -23.82 -1.68 16.85
C GLN A 226 -22.67 -2.54 16.34
N PHE A 227 -21.82 -1.97 15.48
CA PHE A 227 -20.74 -2.69 14.80
C PHE A 227 -19.41 -1.90 14.90
N PRO A 228 -18.88 -1.68 16.13
CA PRO A 228 -17.68 -0.86 16.33
C PRO A 228 -16.45 -1.40 15.60
N ALA A 229 -16.29 -2.71 15.49
CA ALA A 229 -15.18 -3.32 14.74
C ALA A 229 -15.23 -2.98 13.23
N TYR A 230 -16.41 -2.83 12.66
CA TYR A 230 -16.59 -2.37 11.29
C TYR A 230 -16.32 -0.86 11.19
N ALA A 231 -16.79 -0.08 12.15
CA ALA A 231 -16.55 1.35 12.20
C ALA A 231 -15.05 1.69 12.33
N ASP A 232 -14.34 0.98 13.20
CA ASP A 232 -12.89 1.14 13.36
C ASP A 232 -12.10 0.73 12.11
N LEU A 233 -12.63 -0.18 11.28
CA LEU A 233 -12.02 -0.56 10.02
C LEU A 233 -12.13 0.54 8.96
N ILE A 234 -13.30 1.21 8.89
CA ILE A 234 -13.55 2.24 7.88
C ILE A 234 -13.12 3.66 8.31
N ASP A 235 -12.99 3.90 9.60
CA ASP A 235 -12.51 5.18 10.17
C ASP A 235 -11.62 4.95 11.42
N PRO A 236 -10.43 4.34 11.27
CA PRO A 236 -9.54 4.08 12.39
C PRO A 236 -9.05 5.41 12.98
N LYS A 237 -9.10 5.51 14.32
CA LYS A 237 -8.56 6.67 15.04
C LYS A 237 -7.04 6.62 15.02
N PRO A 238 -6.35 7.73 14.70
CA PRO A 238 -4.90 7.82 14.80
C PRO A 238 -4.44 7.49 16.23
N PRO A 239 -3.54 6.51 16.43
CA PRO A 239 -3.00 6.22 17.75
C PRO A 239 -1.97 7.29 18.15
N THR A 240 -1.84 7.50 19.44
CA THR A 240 -0.78 8.32 20.00
C THR A 240 0.58 7.60 19.93
N ILE A 241 1.67 8.35 19.95
CA ILE A 241 3.02 7.78 20.00
C ILE A 241 3.18 6.86 21.23
N ASP A 242 2.60 7.22 22.38
CA ASP A 242 2.64 6.38 23.59
C ASP A 242 1.91 5.05 23.42
N GLU A 243 0.81 5.03 22.69
CA GLU A 243 0.12 3.77 22.35
C GLU A 243 0.97 2.90 21.42
N ILE A 244 1.67 3.50 20.45
CA ILE A 244 2.62 2.80 19.58
C ILE A 244 3.77 2.21 20.43
N LYS A 245 4.42 3.02 21.29
CA LYS A 245 5.50 2.55 22.14
C LYS A 245 5.10 1.37 23.05
N LYS A 246 3.85 1.37 23.55
CA LYS A 246 3.32 0.29 24.41
C LYS A 246 3.19 -1.06 23.68
N VAL A 247 2.96 -1.04 22.37
CA VAL A 247 2.80 -2.27 21.59
C VAL A 247 4.09 -2.74 20.92
N LEU A 248 5.15 -1.91 20.89
CA LEU A 248 6.46 -2.31 20.37
C LEU A 248 7.14 -3.32 21.30
N ARG A 249 7.77 -4.33 20.73
CA ARG A 249 8.63 -5.30 21.42
C ARG A 249 10.00 -4.69 21.76
N PRO A 250 10.81 -5.32 22.64
CA PRO A 250 12.06 -4.73 23.12
C PRO A 250 13.07 -4.34 22.04
N ASP A 251 13.11 -5.08 20.96
CA ASP A 251 14.04 -4.96 19.84
C ASP A 251 13.43 -4.32 18.60
N GLU A 252 12.25 -3.70 18.75
CA GLU A 252 11.53 -3.07 17.64
C GLU A 252 11.62 -1.54 17.69
N ALA A 253 11.64 -0.93 16.51
CA ALA A 253 11.40 0.49 16.31
C ALA A 253 10.33 0.69 15.23
N PHE A 254 9.51 1.73 15.40
CA PHE A 254 8.48 2.07 14.43
C PHE A 254 8.95 3.26 13.58
N LEU A 255 8.82 3.12 12.27
CA LEU A 255 9.13 4.14 11.27
C LEU A 255 7.86 4.55 10.54
N SER A 256 7.61 5.83 10.44
CA SER A 256 6.48 6.36 9.69
C SER A 256 6.95 7.39 8.68
N PHE A 257 6.61 7.19 7.41
CA PHE A 257 6.88 8.14 6.33
C PHE A 257 5.60 8.84 5.93
N TYR A 258 5.70 10.12 5.64
CA TYR A 258 4.66 10.89 4.98
C TYR A 258 5.26 11.58 3.75
N LEU A 259 4.77 11.24 2.57
CA LEU A 259 5.23 11.81 1.30
C LEU A 259 4.34 13.00 0.94
N GLY A 260 4.90 14.19 1.05
CA GLY A 260 4.18 15.45 0.79
C GLY A 260 4.45 16.03 -0.60
N GLN A 261 3.76 17.13 -0.92
CA GLN A 261 3.84 17.78 -2.22
C GLN A 261 5.19 18.47 -2.45
N ASP A 262 5.72 19.16 -1.45
CA ASP A 262 7.00 19.90 -1.53
C ASP A 262 8.09 19.22 -0.70
N ASN A 263 7.75 18.81 0.52
CA ASN A 263 8.64 18.09 1.44
C ASN A 263 7.94 16.85 1.95
N SER A 264 8.72 15.83 2.24
CA SER A 264 8.26 14.63 2.92
C SER A 264 8.75 14.63 4.37
N PHE A 265 8.27 13.69 5.18
CA PHE A 265 8.60 13.65 6.61
C PHE A 265 8.79 12.22 7.08
N VAL A 266 9.67 12.04 8.08
CA VAL A 266 9.92 10.74 8.69
C VAL A 266 9.96 10.86 10.21
N TRP A 267 9.32 9.92 10.88
CA TRP A 267 9.36 9.71 12.34
C TRP A 267 9.94 8.34 12.62
N ALA A 268 10.90 8.29 13.56
CA ALA A 268 11.40 7.05 14.12
C ALA A 268 11.07 7.01 15.61
N VAL A 269 10.24 6.05 15.98
CA VAL A 269 9.71 5.88 17.35
C VAL A 269 10.35 4.64 17.95
N PRO A 270 11.37 4.78 18.82
CA PRO A 270 11.88 3.65 19.58
C PRO A 270 10.88 3.23 20.66
N ARG A 271 10.97 1.99 21.10
CA ARG A 271 10.14 1.54 22.23
C ARG A 271 10.38 2.38 23.49
N GLN A 272 11.63 2.78 23.74
CA GLN A 272 12.06 3.64 24.86
C GLN A 272 12.92 4.77 24.33
N GLY A 273 12.84 5.94 24.97
CA GLY A 273 13.58 7.12 24.55
C GLY A 273 12.75 8.10 23.73
N GLU A 274 13.42 9.08 23.16
CA GLU A 274 12.79 10.16 22.39
C GLU A 274 12.50 9.74 20.95
N VAL A 275 11.48 10.35 20.38
CA VAL A 275 11.13 10.19 18.96
C VAL A 275 12.07 11.04 18.13
N ALA A 276 12.71 10.43 17.13
CA ALA A 276 13.44 11.18 16.13
C ALA A 276 12.49 11.58 14.99
N PHE A 277 12.59 12.82 14.57
CA PHE A 277 11.77 13.40 13.50
C PHE A 277 12.63 14.22 12.57
N ALA A 278 12.41 14.10 11.26
CA ALA A 278 13.10 14.90 10.25
C ALA A 278 12.17 15.24 9.08
N ALA A 279 12.37 16.44 8.52
CA ALA A 279 11.87 16.78 7.20
C ALA A 279 12.81 16.20 6.14
N ILE A 280 12.24 15.60 5.14
CA ILE A 280 12.92 15.07 3.96
C ILE A 280 12.78 16.12 2.85
N PRO A 281 13.88 16.75 2.37
CA PRO A 281 13.81 17.79 1.34
C PRO A 281 13.58 17.18 -0.05
N ALA A 282 12.51 16.39 -0.18
CA ALA A 282 12.07 15.78 -1.43
C ALA A 282 10.55 15.63 -1.42
N SER A 283 9.93 15.92 -2.56
CA SER A 283 8.51 15.71 -2.79
C SER A 283 8.18 14.23 -3.02
N ALA A 284 6.89 13.89 -2.88
CA ALA A 284 6.38 12.57 -3.24
C ALA A 284 6.78 12.16 -4.67
N LEU A 285 6.69 13.08 -5.65
CA LEU A 285 7.05 12.84 -7.04
C LEU A 285 8.54 12.54 -7.24
N GLN A 286 9.43 13.22 -6.49
CA GLN A 286 10.86 12.96 -6.57
C GLN A 286 11.22 11.59 -6.00
N ILE A 287 10.60 11.20 -4.88
CA ILE A 287 10.78 9.88 -4.29
C ILE A 287 10.21 8.80 -5.21
N GLU A 288 9.04 9.02 -5.80
CA GLU A 288 8.43 8.12 -6.79
C GLU A 288 9.35 7.91 -8.01
N ALA A 289 9.93 8.97 -8.54
CA ALA A 289 10.87 8.87 -9.66
C ALA A 289 12.12 8.05 -9.29
N ALA A 290 12.65 8.22 -8.08
CA ALA A 290 13.77 7.43 -7.59
C ALA A 290 13.42 5.94 -7.42
N VAL A 291 12.26 5.65 -6.81
CA VAL A 291 11.77 4.27 -6.65
C VAL A 291 11.54 3.61 -8.00
N ARG A 292 10.86 4.27 -8.93
CA ARG A 292 10.61 3.75 -10.29
C ARG A 292 11.91 3.39 -10.99
N ARG A 293 12.93 4.25 -10.94
CA ARG A 293 14.23 3.97 -11.53
C ARG A 293 14.93 2.77 -10.88
N LEU A 294 14.84 2.60 -9.56
CA LEU A 294 15.39 1.42 -8.88
C LEU A 294 14.65 0.14 -9.31
N ARG A 295 13.34 0.23 -9.53
CA ARG A 295 12.52 -0.91 -9.95
C ARG A 295 12.83 -1.41 -11.37
N GLU A 296 13.38 -0.59 -12.25
CA GLU A 296 13.80 -1.03 -13.61
C GLU A 296 14.75 -2.24 -13.58
N ALA A 297 15.61 -2.34 -12.55
CA ALA A 297 16.49 -3.49 -12.37
C ALA A 297 15.85 -4.67 -11.62
N LEU A 298 14.69 -4.46 -11.00
CA LEU A 298 13.93 -5.46 -10.24
C LEU A 298 12.81 -6.09 -11.08
N GLU A 299 12.33 -5.37 -12.10
CA GLU A 299 11.34 -5.82 -13.08
C GLU A 299 11.88 -5.64 -14.52
N PRO A 300 13.01 -6.29 -14.85
CA PRO A 300 13.62 -6.08 -16.14
C PRO A 300 12.81 -6.74 -17.26
N GLN A 301 12.78 -6.09 -18.43
CA GLN A 301 12.34 -6.67 -19.70
C GLN A 301 13.46 -7.55 -20.28
N ALA A 302 13.88 -8.57 -19.52
CA ALA A 302 15.01 -9.41 -19.84
C ALA A 302 14.56 -10.86 -20.11
N ALA A 303 15.01 -11.45 -21.21
CA ALA A 303 14.79 -12.85 -21.54
C ALA A 303 15.80 -13.76 -20.86
N THR A 304 16.99 -13.25 -20.55
CA THR A 304 18.10 -14.01 -19.99
C THR A 304 18.68 -13.33 -18.74
N VAL A 305 19.32 -14.13 -17.89
CA VAL A 305 19.99 -13.63 -16.67
C VAL A 305 21.07 -12.59 -16.98
N GLY A 306 21.76 -12.74 -18.13
CA GLY A 306 22.81 -11.80 -18.55
C GLY A 306 22.31 -10.43 -18.99
N GLU A 307 21.02 -10.30 -19.25
CA GLU A 307 20.36 -9.05 -19.66
C GLU A 307 19.79 -8.25 -18.47
N ILE A 308 19.81 -8.82 -17.25
CA ILE A 308 19.36 -8.10 -16.05
C ILE A 308 20.21 -6.84 -15.87
N PRO A 309 19.62 -5.65 -15.84
CA PRO A 309 20.34 -4.41 -15.60
C PRO A 309 21.01 -4.38 -14.23
N PRO A 310 22.15 -3.72 -14.06
CA PRO A 310 22.74 -3.53 -12.74
C PRO A 310 21.82 -2.67 -11.87
N PHE A 311 21.68 -3.06 -10.60
CA PHE A 311 20.92 -2.26 -9.62
C PHE A 311 21.71 -0.98 -9.28
N ASP A 312 21.05 0.17 -9.33
CA ASP A 312 21.67 1.49 -9.08
C ASP A 312 21.93 1.69 -7.57
N LEU A 313 23.10 1.19 -7.12
CA LEU A 313 23.53 1.27 -5.72
C LEU A 313 23.75 2.71 -5.23
N ALA A 314 24.14 3.63 -6.13
CA ALA A 314 24.33 5.04 -5.77
C ALA A 314 23.00 5.69 -5.45
N LEU A 315 22.01 5.57 -6.34
CA LEU A 315 20.65 6.07 -6.12
C LEU A 315 20.00 5.43 -4.88
N ALA A 316 20.19 4.12 -4.68
CA ALA A 316 19.66 3.42 -3.51
C ALA A 316 20.29 3.92 -2.19
N TYR A 317 21.59 4.22 -2.19
CA TYR A 317 22.25 4.82 -1.02
C TYR A 317 21.81 6.28 -0.79
N ASP A 318 21.62 7.05 -1.84
CA ASP A 318 21.07 8.41 -1.73
C ASP A 318 19.68 8.37 -1.11
N LEU A 319 18.84 7.42 -1.54
CA LEU A 319 17.51 7.22 -0.97
C LEU A 319 17.58 6.79 0.52
N TYR A 320 18.48 5.86 0.89
CA TYR A 320 18.76 5.52 2.29
C TYR A 320 19.14 6.75 3.11
N SER A 321 20.07 7.55 2.58
CA SER A 321 20.58 8.75 3.28
C SER A 321 19.48 9.79 3.47
N LEU A 322 18.62 9.93 2.49
CA LEU A 322 17.49 10.85 2.50
C LEU A 322 16.40 10.43 3.50
N LEU A 323 16.03 9.14 3.48
CA LEU A 323 14.87 8.63 4.22
C LEU A 323 15.19 8.23 5.66
N LEU A 324 16.34 7.59 5.91
CA LEU A 324 16.59 6.85 7.16
C LEU A 324 17.73 7.44 8.01
N LYS A 325 18.78 7.96 7.37
CA LYS A 325 20.00 8.39 8.07
C LYS A 325 19.76 9.55 9.04
N GLN A 326 18.84 10.45 8.71
CA GLN A 326 18.55 11.63 9.54
C GLN A 326 17.88 11.28 10.88
N VAL A 327 17.24 10.11 10.97
CA VAL A 327 16.53 9.63 12.17
C VAL A 327 17.14 8.35 12.75
N GLU A 328 18.40 8.05 12.43
CA GLU A 328 19.11 6.83 12.88
C GLU A 328 19.06 6.65 14.40
N VAL A 329 19.11 7.73 15.17
CA VAL A 329 19.07 7.69 16.64
C VAL A 329 17.78 7.03 17.16
N GLY A 330 16.68 7.06 16.40
CA GLY A 330 15.39 6.50 16.80
C GLY A 330 15.17 5.05 16.39
N TRP A 331 16.05 4.45 15.55
CA TRP A 331 15.80 3.09 15.05
C TRP A 331 17.04 2.18 14.97
N LYS A 332 18.26 2.73 14.87
CA LYS A 332 19.47 1.94 14.57
C LYS A 332 19.81 0.88 15.62
N SER A 333 19.42 1.07 16.87
CA SER A 333 19.64 0.11 17.96
C SER A 333 18.62 -1.05 17.94
N ALA A 334 17.52 -0.93 17.21
CA ALA A 334 16.53 -1.99 17.04
C ALA A 334 17.05 -3.07 16.09
N ARG A 335 16.53 -4.28 16.18
CA ARG A 335 16.80 -5.38 15.23
C ARG A 335 15.70 -5.49 14.20
N SER A 336 14.50 -5.03 14.53
CA SER A 336 13.31 -5.11 13.70
C SER A 336 12.67 -3.74 13.52
N LEU A 337 12.38 -3.37 12.27
CA LEU A 337 11.77 -2.12 11.88
C LEU A 337 10.33 -2.36 11.45
N ILE A 338 9.38 -1.72 12.14
CA ILE A 338 7.97 -1.72 11.76
C ILE A 338 7.70 -0.43 10.98
N VAL A 339 7.35 -0.55 9.70
CA VAL A 339 7.35 0.57 8.77
C VAL A 339 5.94 0.87 8.26
N VAL A 340 5.51 2.11 8.36
CA VAL A 340 4.39 2.65 7.57
C VAL A 340 4.97 3.36 6.36
N ALA A 341 4.85 2.72 5.20
CA ALA A 341 5.28 3.25 3.92
C ALA A 341 4.06 3.49 3.02
N ASN A 342 3.99 4.67 2.40
CA ASN A 342 2.88 5.06 1.54
C ASN A 342 3.38 5.38 0.14
N GLY A 343 2.49 5.32 -0.85
CA GLY A 343 2.81 5.60 -2.23
C GLY A 343 3.97 4.72 -2.72
N ALA A 344 4.85 5.29 -3.48
CA ALA A 344 5.97 4.56 -4.09
C ALA A 344 6.90 3.83 -3.10
N LEU A 345 7.02 4.31 -1.85
CA LEU A 345 7.81 3.60 -0.83
C LEU A 345 7.21 2.25 -0.43
N GLY A 346 5.92 2.05 -0.64
CA GLY A 346 5.27 0.76 -0.43
C GLY A 346 5.64 -0.30 -1.47
N GLU A 347 6.20 0.12 -2.60
CA GLU A 347 6.61 -0.73 -3.71
C GLU A 347 8.09 -1.12 -3.67
N LEU A 348 8.85 -0.58 -2.70
CA LEU A 348 10.28 -0.82 -2.56
C LEU A 348 10.60 -1.35 -1.15
N PRO A 349 10.95 -2.63 -0.99
CA PRO A 349 11.39 -3.15 0.30
C PRO A 349 12.60 -2.38 0.82
N LEU A 350 12.47 -1.71 1.97
CA LEU A 350 13.57 -0.89 2.52
C LEU A 350 14.83 -1.72 2.84
N GLY A 351 14.67 -3.02 3.07
CA GLY A 351 15.78 -3.94 3.34
C GLY A 351 16.84 -4.00 2.23
N LEU A 352 16.47 -3.65 0.98
CA LEU A 352 17.39 -3.61 -0.16
C LEU A 352 18.16 -2.28 -0.30
N LEU A 353 17.97 -1.33 0.60
CA LEU A 353 18.75 -0.09 0.58
C LEU A 353 20.15 -0.35 1.20
N PRO A 354 21.25 0.06 0.54
CA PRO A 354 22.58 -0.02 1.11
C PRO A 354 22.76 1.04 2.20
N THR A 355 23.37 0.67 3.33
CA THR A 355 23.64 1.58 4.46
C THR A 355 24.98 2.32 4.35
N ALA A 356 25.78 1.96 3.34
CA ALA A 356 27.05 2.60 2.99
C ALA A 356 27.19 2.67 1.45
N PRO A 357 27.96 3.63 0.92
CA PRO A 357 28.27 3.69 -0.50
C PRO A 357 28.91 2.39 -0.98
N ALA A 358 28.46 1.86 -2.09
CA ALA A 358 28.98 0.63 -2.67
C ALA A 358 29.06 0.71 -4.18
N GLN A 359 30.00 -0.04 -4.76
CA GLN A 359 30.14 -0.24 -6.19
C GLN A 359 30.36 -1.71 -6.46
N VAL A 360 29.76 -2.22 -7.52
CA VAL A 360 29.93 -3.60 -7.96
C VAL A 360 30.47 -3.63 -9.38
N ASN A 361 31.30 -4.63 -9.66
CA ASN A 361 31.75 -4.88 -11.01
C ASN A 361 30.68 -5.70 -11.77
N PRO A 362 29.99 -5.14 -12.78
CA PRO A 362 28.95 -5.89 -13.49
C PRO A 362 29.50 -7.03 -14.37
N GLN A 363 30.83 -7.08 -14.55
CA GLN A 363 31.53 -8.14 -15.28
C GLN A 363 32.12 -9.20 -14.36
N ALA A 364 31.84 -9.16 -13.05
CA ALA A 364 32.32 -10.16 -12.10
C ALA A 364 31.82 -11.57 -12.47
N LYS A 365 32.62 -12.57 -12.17
CA LYS A 365 32.28 -13.97 -12.35
C LYS A 365 32.38 -14.71 -11.01
N PRO A 366 31.36 -15.48 -10.66
CA PRO A 366 30.05 -15.61 -11.33
C PRO A 366 29.29 -14.29 -11.38
N LEU A 367 28.29 -14.16 -12.27
CA LEU A 367 27.47 -12.96 -12.35
C LEU A 367 26.85 -12.63 -10.99
N PHE A 368 26.76 -11.33 -10.67
CA PHE A 368 26.17 -10.75 -9.46
C PHE A 368 26.95 -11.00 -8.16
N GLU A 369 28.11 -11.69 -8.18
CA GLU A 369 28.92 -11.98 -6.99
C GLU A 369 29.24 -10.72 -6.16
N GLY A 370 29.52 -9.60 -6.83
CA GLY A 370 29.87 -8.33 -6.18
C GLY A 370 28.81 -7.79 -5.22
N TYR A 371 27.54 -8.12 -5.42
CA TYR A 371 26.45 -7.67 -4.55
C TYR A 371 26.47 -8.31 -3.16
N ARG A 372 27.16 -9.42 -2.95
CA ARG A 372 27.36 -10.03 -1.62
C ARG A 372 28.08 -9.11 -0.64
N ASN A 373 28.95 -8.23 -1.13
CA ASN A 373 29.73 -7.34 -0.28
C ASN A 373 29.01 -6.04 0.07
N VAL A 374 27.83 -5.81 -0.48
CA VAL A 374 27.04 -4.60 -0.20
C VAL A 374 26.45 -4.68 1.21
N GLN A 375 26.56 -3.57 1.93
CA GLN A 375 26.02 -3.42 3.28
C GLN A 375 24.51 -3.11 3.20
N TRP A 376 23.72 -4.10 2.81
CA TRP A 376 22.27 -3.97 2.74
C TRP A 376 21.65 -3.73 4.14
N LEU A 377 20.59 -2.92 4.24
CA LEU A 377 19.86 -2.75 5.51
C LEU A 377 19.37 -4.10 6.06
N ALA A 378 18.97 -5.03 5.19
CA ALA A 378 18.55 -6.37 5.55
C ALA A 378 19.66 -7.21 6.21
N ARG A 379 20.95 -6.84 6.11
CA ARG A 379 22.01 -7.55 6.85
C ARG A 379 21.91 -7.37 8.37
N SER A 380 21.35 -6.25 8.81
CA SER A 380 21.28 -5.90 10.23
C SER A 380 19.86 -5.77 10.77
N HIS A 381 18.88 -5.50 9.93
CA HIS A 381 17.51 -5.21 10.36
C HIS A 381 16.48 -6.01 9.58
N ALA A 382 15.57 -6.64 10.29
CA ALA A 382 14.34 -7.18 9.71
C ALA A 382 13.36 -6.03 9.46
N VAL A 383 12.60 -6.08 8.38
CA VAL A 383 11.62 -5.05 8.03
C VAL A 383 10.24 -5.69 7.91
N THR A 384 9.29 -5.10 8.62
CA THR A 384 7.85 -5.41 8.51
C THR A 384 7.12 -4.16 8.08
N VAL A 385 6.24 -4.28 7.11
CA VAL A 385 5.38 -3.17 6.71
C VAL A 385 4.02 -3.29 7.41
N VAL A 386 3.47 -2.17 7.87
CA VAL A 386 2.10 -2.11 8.37
C VAL A 386 1.32 -1.06 7.59
N PRO A 387 0.02 -1.29 7.31
CA PRO A 387 -0.78 -0.34 6.55
C PRO A 387 -0.88 1.04 7.20
N SER A 388 -0.95 1.07 8.54
CA SER A 388 -1.03 2.30 9.33
C SER A 388 -0.57 2.05 10.77
N ALA A 389 -0.32 3.11 11.52
CA ALA A 389 -0.05 3.02 12.95
C ALA A 389 -1.23 2.38 13.72
N ALA A 390 -2.46 2.70 13.34
CA ALA A 390 -3.67 2.11 13.92
C ALA A 390 -3.75 0.59 13.65
N ALA A 391 -3.37 0.15 12.44
CA ALA A 391 -3.32 -1.28 12.10
C ALA A 391 -2.32 -2.04 12.99
N LEU A 392 -1.14 -1.47 13.26
CA LEU A 392 -0.17 -2.06 14.19
C LEU A 392 -0.78 -2.25 15.58
N VAL A 393 -1.37 -1.20 16.15
CA VAL A 393 -1.97 -1.24 17.49
C VAL A 393 -3.09 -2.27 17.56
N THR A 394 -3.94 -2.34 16.53
CA THR A 394 -5.04 -3.32 16.45
C THR A 394 -4.51 -4.74 16.38
N LEU A 395 -3.58 -5.04 15.46
CA LEU A 395 -3.00 -6.37 15.28
C LEU A 395 -2.33 -6.89 16.55
N ARG A 396 -1.61 -6.02 17.28
CA ARG A 396 -0.94 -6.37 18.53
C ARG A 396 -1.87 -6.59 19.73
N ARG A 397 -3.12 -6.13 19.63
CA ARG A 397 -4.17 -6.34 20.65
C ARG A 397 -5.04 -7.56 20.35
N LEU A 398 -4.91 -8.16 19.16
CA LEU A 398 -5.66 -9.38 18.85
C LEU A 398 -5.28 -10.51 19.81
N PRO A 399 -6.28 -11.30 20.27
CA PRO A 399 -5.99 -12.49 21.06
C PRO A 399 -5.17 -13.51 20.23
N PRO A 400 -4.44 -14.41 20.88
CA PRO A 400 -3.81 -15.53 20.18
C PRO A 400 -4.83 -16.32 19.37
N GLY A 401 -4.39 -16.92 18.27
CA GLY A 401 -5.25 -17.77 17.46
C GLY A 401 -5.72 -19.01 18.22
N ALA A 402 -6.85 -19.56 17.80
CA ALA A 402 -7.44 -20.75 18.43
C ALA A 402 -6.42 -21.92 18.53
N PRO A 403 -6.36 -22.62 19.64
CA PRO A 403 -5.49 -23.80 19.77
C PRO A 403 -6.00 -24.95 18.87
N GLY A 404 -5.07 -25.81 18.43
CA GLY A 404 -5.42 -27.02 17.66
C GLY A 404 -5.70 -26.77 16.17
N ARG A 405 -5.35 -25.59 15.64
CA ARG A 405 -5.40 -25.32 14.20
C ARG A 405 -4.38 -26.19 13.47
N ASP A 406 -4.75 -26.67 12.28
CA ASP A 406 -3.85 -27.35 11.36
C ASP A 406 -2.77 -26.37 10.85
N THR A 407 -1.61 -26.90 10.47
CA THR A 407 -0.45 -26.06 10.14
C THR A 407 -0.63 -25.33 8.83
N LEU A 408 -1.07 -26.02 7.75
CA LEU A 408 -1.05 -25.48 6.37
C LEU A 408 -2.27 -25.91 5.58
N ILE A 409 -2.83 -24.98 4.82
CA ILE A 409 -3.60 -25.24 3.60
C ILE A 409 -3.06 -24.36 2.49
N ALA A 410 -2.91 -24.91 1.28
CA ALA A 410 -2.35 -24.19 0.16
C ALA A 410 -3.05 -24.49 -1.17
N PHE A 411 -3.20 -23.47 -2.01
CA PHE A 411 -3.82 -23.51 -3.32
C PHE A 411 -2.80 -23.05 -4.37
N GLY A 412 -2.57 -23.85 -5.43
CA GLY A 412 -1.58 -23.49 -6.46
C GLY A 412 -1.66 -24.31 -7.72
N ASP A 413 -0.81 -23.95 -8.69
CA ASP A 413 -0.77 -24.55 -10.02
C ASP A 413 -2.16 -24.61 -10.69
N PRO A 414 -2.99 -23.52 -10.65
CA PRO A 414 -4.29 -23.53 -11.25
C PRO A 414 -4.22 -23.73 -12.77
N TYR A 415 -5.30 -24.23 -13.36
CA TYR A 415 -5.44 -24.43 -14.81
C TYR A 415 -6.45 -23.46 -15.38
N PHE A 416 -6.03 -22.68 -16.37
CA PHE A 416 -6.87 -21.61 -16.92
C PHE A 416 -7.59 -22.03 -18.20
N ASN A 417 -7.09 -23.09 -18.89
CA ASN A 417 -7.72 -23.64 -20.08
C ASN A 417 -7.53 -25.18 -20.17
N ALA A 418 -8.26 -25.81 -21.10
CA ALA A 418 -8.27 -27.27 -21.26
C ALA A 418 -6.93 -27.83 -21.75
N GLN A 419 -6.17 -27.05 -22.53
CA GLN A 419 -4.86 -27.47 -23.03
C GLN A 419 -3.87 -27.61 -21.87
N GLU A 420 -3.77 -26.60 -21.01
CA GLU A 420 -2.91 -26.62 -19.82
C GLU A 420 -3.25 -27.77 -18.87
N ALA A 421 -4.56 -28.03 -18.68
CA ALA A 421 -5.01 -29.14 -17.86
C ALA A 421 -4.54 -30.50 -18.45
N ALA A 422 -4.61 -30.68 -19.76
CA ALA A 422 -4.17 -31.89 -20.44
C ALA A 422 -2.64 -32.05 -20.39
N GLU A 423 -1.88 -30.98 -20.61
CA GLU A 423 -0.41 -30.95 -20.49
C GLU A 423 0.02 -31.31 -19.07
N ALA A 424 -0.60 -30.73 -18.06
CA ALA A 424 -0.32 -31.03 -16.66
C ALA A 424 -0.60 -32.50 -16.30
N GLU A 425 -1.68 -33.10 -16.80
CA GLU A 425 -1.97 -34.51 -16.58
C GLU A 425 -0.93 -35.43 -17.26
N GLN A 426 -0.39 -35.03 -18.42
CA GLN A 426 0.71 -35.76 -19.07
C GLN A 426 2.02 -35.65 -18.28
N GLU A 427 2.36 -34.44 -17.79
CA GLU A 427 3.54 -34.23 -16.93
C GLU A 427 3.50 -35.09 -15.67
N LEU A 428 2.33 -35.19 -15.02
CA LEU A 428 2.17 -35.99 -13.80
C LEU A 428 2.25 -37.50 -14.04
N ARG A 429 1.98 -37.98 -15.26
CA ARG A 429 2.13 -39.40 -15.65
C ARG A 429 3.52 -39.77 -16.17
N ALA A 430 4.31 -38.75 -16.60
CA ALA A 430 5.64 -38.96 -17.07
C ALA A 430 6.58 -39.36 -15.90
N PRO A 431 7.43 -40.34 -16.03
CA PRO A 431 8.45 -40.61 -15.00
C PRO A 431 9.35 -39.39 -14.87
N VAL A 432 9.66 -38.99 -13.62
CA VAL A 432 10.48 -37.83 -13.30
C VAL A 432 11.80 -37.91 -14.04
N GLN A 433 11.89 -37.36 -15.23
CA GLN A 433 13.15 -37.02 -15.87
C GLN A 433 13.62 -35.72 -15.24
N VAL A 434 14.69 -35.79 -14.47
CA VAL A 434 15.47 -34.60 -14.07
C VAL A 434 15.85 -33.91 -15.37
N ALA A 435 15.22 -32.76 -15.64
CA ALA A 435 15.50 -32.00 -16.85
C ALA A 435 16.93 -31.48 -16.77
N SER A 436 17.83 -32.21 -17.38
CA SER A 436 19.20 -31.79 -17.64
C SER A 436 19.13 -30.72 -18.73
N VAL A 437 19.52 -29.49 -18.40
CA VAL A 437 19.79 -28.47 -19.40
C VAL A 437 21.03 -28.93 -20.19
N GLY A 438 20.80 -29.56 -21.33
CA GLY A 438 21.84 -30.04 -22.21
C GLY A 438 22.74 -28.89 -22.68
N ALA A 439 23.89 -28.74 -22.07
CA ALA A 439 24.93 -27.82 -22.49
C ALA A 439 25.70 -28.42 -23.68
N ARG A 440 25.53 -27.81 -24.86
CA ARG A 440 26.49 -27.99 -25.95
C ARG A 440 27.78 -27.28 -25.58
N SER A 441 28.86 -28.03 -25.43
CA SER A 441 30.22 -27.61 -25.13
C SER A 441 30.70 -26.56 -26.15
N GLY A 442 30.92 -25.35 -25.69
CA GLY A 442 31.59 -24.29 -26.43
C GLY A 442 31.57 -22.97 -25.64
N ALA A 443 32.77 -22.53 -25.23
CA ALA A 443 33.09 -21.24 -24.62
C ALA A 443 32.20 -20.82 -23.40
N THR A 444 32.73 -21.02 -22.21
CA THR A 444 32.09 -20.75 -20.91
C THR A 444 31.51 -19.35 -20.71
N ASP A 445 31.92 -18.34 -21.47
CA ASP A 445 31.45 -16.95 -21.34
C ASP A 445 30.07 -16.72 -21.94
N ASN A 446 29.66 -17.43 -22.99
CA ASN A 446 28.34 -17.30 -23.60
C ASN A 446 27.26 -18.12 -22.90
N LEU A 447 27.64 -19.18 -22.17
CA LEU A 447 26.68 -20.05 -21.48
C LEU A 447 25.99 -19.36 -20.29
N THR A 448 26.72 -18.57 -19.51
CA THR A 448 26.20 -17.94 -18.31
C THR A 448 25.20 -16.82 -18.62
N ARG A 449 25.46 -16.01 -19.68
CA ARG A 449 24.61 -14.91 -20.07
C ARG A 449 23.34 -15.34 -20.81
N GLY A 450 23.37 -16.51 -21.44
CA GLY A 450 22.24 -17.08 -22.18
C GLY A 450 21.27 -17.91 -21.35
N VAL A 451 21.42 -17.99 -20.01
CA VAL A 451 20.48 -18.70 -19.15
C VAL A 451 19.13 -18.00 -19.15
N PRO A 452 18.02 -18.69 -19.52
CA PRO A 452 16.69 -18.07 -19.52
C PRO A 452 16.28 -17.55 -18.15
N LEU A 453 15.81 -16.32 -18.09
CA LEU A 453 15.25 -15.73 -16.88
C LEU A 453 13.78 -16.14 -16.74
N LYS A 454 13.49 -17.07 -15.83
CA LYS A 454 12.14 -17.58 -15.59
C LYS A 454 11.46 -16.75 -14.49
N LEU A 455 10.82 -15.66 -14.88
CA LEU A 455 9.98 -14.86 -14.00
C LEU A 455 8.51 -15.33 -14.11
N ARG A 456 7.80 -15.31 -12.98
CA ARG A 456 6.35 -15.47 -12.95
C ARG A 456 5.74 -14.09 -13.26
N ALA A 457 5.42 -13.83 -14.52
CA ALA A 457 4.79 -12.59 -14.95
C ALA A 457 3.31 -12.84 -15.29
N ALA A 458 2.43 -11.93 -14.88
CA ALA A 458 1.12 -11.81 -15.51
C ALA A 458 1.31 -11.18 -16.91
N PRO A 459 0.56 -11.56 -17.94
CA PRO A 459 0.63 -10.90 -19.23
C PRO A 459 0.27 -9.43 -19.07
N HIS A 460 1.11 -8.52 -19.59
CA HIS A 460 0.78 -7.11 -19.66
C HIS A 460 -0.22 -6.88 -20.79
N THR A 461 -1.32 -6.20 -20.48
CA THR A 461 -2.44 -5.94 -21.39
C THR A 461 -2.16 -4.86 -22.45
N GLU A 462 -0.95 -4.30 -22.53
CA GLU A 462 -0.62 -3.30 -23.57
C GLU A 462 -0.68 -3.85 -25.00
N ASP A 463 -0.61 -5.19 -25.17
CA ASP A 463 -0.62 -5.84 -26.49
C ASP A 463 -1.95 -6.57 -26.83
N VAL A 464 -2.93 -6.64 -25.93
CA VAL A 464 -4.21 -7.35 -26.15
C VAL A 464 -5.36 -6.52 -25.57
N ASP A 465 -6.20 -6.03 -26.44
CA ASP A 465 -7.46 -5.36 -26.07
C ASP A 465 -8.43 -6.37 -25.40
N HIS A 466 -8.32 -6.67 -24.14
CA HIS A 466 -9.14 -7.59 -23.34
C HIS A 466 -8.56 -8.99 -23.15
N ALA A 467 -7.90 -9.23 -22.01
CA ALA A 467 -7.47 -10.57 -21.61
C ALA A 467 -8.62 -11.34 -20.93
N GLU A 468 -8.87 -12.56 -21.38
CA GLU A 468 -9.74 -13.51 -20.68
C GLU A 468 -8.92 -14.38 -19.70
N LEU A 469 -9.56 -14.90 -18.64
CA LEU A 469 -8.93 -15.82 -17.69
C LEU A 469 -8.20 -16.98 -18.38
N ALA A 470 -8.74 -17.50 -19.47
CA ALA A 470 -8.18 -18.60 -20.24
C ALA A 470 -6.83 -18.29 -20.93
N LEU A 471 -6.45 -17.01 -21.03
CA LEU A 471 -5.19 -16.57 -21.62
C LEU A 471 -4.05 -16.46 -20.62
N LEU A 472 -4.34 -16.56 -19.31
CA LEU A 472 -3.28 -16.57 -18.28
C LEU A 472 -2.40 -17.82 -18.45
N PRO A 473 -1.07 -17.69 -18.40
CA PRO A 473 -0.18 -18.85 -18.47
C PRO A 473 -0.21 -19.64 -17.17
N ARG A 474 -0.23 -20.95 -17.27
CA ARG A 474 -0.05 -21.84 -16.11
C ARG A 474 1.29 -21.59 -15.42
N LEU A 475 1.32 -21.75 -14.10
CA LEU A 475 2.52 -21.58 -13.24
C LEU A 475 2.94 -22.92 -12.60
N PRO A 476 3.50 -23.89 -13.35
CA PRO A 476 3.81 -25.25 -12.85
C PRO A 476 4.83 -25.25 -11.71
N ASP A 477 5.71 -24.25 -11.63
CA ASP A 477 6.71 -24.10 -10.58
C ASP A 477 6.08 -23.86 -9.19
N THR A 478 4.85 -23.37 -9.13
CA THR A 478 4.13 -23.13 -7.87
C THR A 478 3.77 -24.44 -7.17
N ARG A 479 3.52 -25.52 -7.93
CA ARG A 479 3.37 -26.87 -7.37
C ARG A 479 4.61 -27.30 -6.61
N SER A 480 5.80 -27.13 -7.22
CA SER A 480 7.07 -27.50 -6.62
C SER A 480 7.38 -26.66 -5.38
N GLU A 481 7.01 -25.39 -5.39
CA GLU A 481 7.15 -24.48 -4.24
C GLU A 481 6.29 -24.94 -3.07
N LEU A 482 4.99 -25.21 -3.30
CA LEU A 482 4.06 -25.62 -2.24
C LEU A 482 4.42 -27.00 -1.67
N LEU A 483 4.94 -27.92 -2.50
CA LEU A 483 5.49 -29.20 -2.03
C LEU A 483 6.70 -28.98 -1.11
N ALA A 484 7.59 -28.04 -1.45
CA ALA A 484 8.75 -27.72 -0.62
C ALA A 484 8.32 -27.05 0.70
N VAL A 485 7.31 -26.20 0.69
CA VAL A 485 6.71 -25.60 1.91
C VAL A 485 6.10 -26.67 2.80
N ALA A 486 5.27 -27.58 2.26
CA ALA A 486 4.66 -28.66 3.01
C ALA A 486 5.74 -29.56 3.66
N LYS A 487 6.80 -29.86 2.94
CA LYS A 487 7.96 -30.61 3.46
C LYS A 487 8.69 -29.84 4.57
N ALA A 488 8.90 -28.52 4.41
CA ALA A 488 9.57 -27.69 5.42
C ALA A 488 8.78 -27.59 6.73
N LEU A 489 7.46 -27.70 6.65
CA LEU A 489 6.53 -27.67 7.78
C LEU A 489 6.17 -29.06 8.33
N ASP A 490 6.74 -30.13 7.76
CA ASP A 490 6.42 -31.54 8.09
C ASP A 490 4.92 -31.86 7.99
N VAL A 491 4.27 -31.40 6.92
CA VAL A 491 2.84 -31.58 6.66
C VAL A 491 2.65 -32.51 5.46
N ASP A 492 1.66 -33.43 5.56
CA ASP A 492 1.28 -34.31 4.46
C ASP A 492 0.70 -33.51 3.28
N PRO A 493 1.39 -33.50 2.11
CA PRO A 493 0.94 -32.74 0.95
C PRO A 493 -0.45 -33.15 0.45
N ALA A 494 -0.83 -34.43 0.60
CA ALA A 494 -2.12 -34.93 0.14
C ALA A 494 -3.31 -34.32 0.91
N ARG A 495 -3.06 -33.85 2.15
CA ARG A 495 -4.07 -33.24 3.01
C ARG A 495 -4.08 -31.71 2.94
N ALA A 496 -2.90 -31.12 2.69
CA ALA A 496 -2.70 -29.68 2.79
C ALA A 496 -2.77 -28.96 1.44
N LEU A 497 -2.48 -29.64 0.32
CA LEU A 497 -2.30 -28.99 -0.97
C LEU A 497 -3.47 -29.22 -1.91
N TYR A 498 -4.08 -28.15 -2.35
CA TYR A 498 -5.11 -28.10 -3.39
C TYR A 498 -4.46 -27.61 -4.69
N LEU A 499 -4.06 -28.54 -5.56
CA LEU A 499 -3.29 -28.26 -6.77
C LEU A 499 -4.09 -28.57 -8.03
N GLY A 500 -3.82 -27.84 -9.11
CA GLY A 500 -4.49 -28.03 -10.40
C GLY A 500 -6.00 -27.79 -10.29
N LYS A 501 -6.80 -28.73 -10.76
CA LYS A 501 -8.27 -28.64 -10.70
C LYS A 501 -8.83 -28.39 -9.30
N ALA A 502 -8.09 -28.80 -8.24
CA ALA A 502 -8.49 -28.56 -6.86
C ALA A 502 -8.23 -27.13 -6.37
N ALA A 503 -7.36 -26.37 -7.05
CA ALA A 503 -7.11 -24.96 -6.74
C ALA A 503 -8.23 -24.09 -7.34
N ASN A 504 -9.47 -24.26 -6.90
CA ASN A 504 -10.65 -23.60 -7.42
C ASN A 504 -11.40 -22.80 -6.35
N GLU A 505 -12.23 -21.89 -6.79
CA GLU A 505 -13.01 -20.97 -5.97
C GLU A 505 -13.92 -21.68 -4.97
N GLN A 506 -14.62 -22.73 -5.40
CA GLN A 506 -15.54 -23.49 -4.54
C GLN A 506 -14.81 -24.12 -3.35
N ASN A 507 -13.62 -24.67 -3.55
CA ASN A 507 -12.82 -25.23 -2.46
C ASN A 507 -12.39 -24.16 -1.47
N VAL A 508 -11.92 -22.99 -1.95
CA VAL A 508 -11.55 -21.87 -1.06
C VAL A 508 -12.73 -21.41 -0.22
N GLU A 509 -13.92 -21.32 -0.79
CA GLU A 509 -15.12 -20.81 -0.10
C GLU A 509 -15.77 -21.84 0.83
N SER A 510 -15.69 -23.15 0.49
CA SER A 510 -16.36 -24.21 1.25
C SER A 510 -15.54 -24.74 2.43
N ILE A 511 -14.21 -24.66 2.36
CA ILE A 511 -13.33 -25.15 3.42
C ILE A 511 -13.34 -24.16 4.59
N ASN A 512 -13.37 -24.70 5.82
CA ASN A 512 -13.24 -23.87 7.02
C ASN A 512 -11.78 -23.41 7.20
N LEU A 513 -11.41 -22.32 6.56
CA LEU A 513 -10.05 -21.78 6.60
C LEU A 513 -9.60 -21.29 7.97
N ALA A 514 -10.53 -21.03 8.90
CA ALA A 514 -10.19 -20.67 10.29
C ALA A 514 -9.50 -21.80 11.08
N GLN A 515 -9.51 -23.02 10.55
CA GLN A 515 -8.81 -24.17 11.16
C GLN A 515 -7.32 -24.24 10.80
N TYR A 516 -6.80 -23.30 10.00
CA TYR A 516 -5.42 -23.35 9.52
C TYR A 516 -4.61 -22.14 10.02
N ARG A 517 -3.36 -22.42 10.42
CA ARG A 517 -2.40 -21.38 10.85
C ARG A 517 -1.79 -20.64 9.64
N ILE A 518 -1.56 -21.36 8.55
CA ILE A 518 -0.99 -20.84 7.32
C ILE A 518 -1.95 -21.14 6.17
N VAL A 519 -2.36 -20.10 5.45
CA VAL A 519 -3.14 -20.22 4.22
C VAL A 519 -2.28 -19.66 3.08
N ALA A 520 -1.97 -20.47 2.07
CA ALA A 520 -1.09 -20.08 0.98
C ALA A 520 -1.78 -20.10 -0.38
N PHE A 521 -1.53 -19.06 -1.18
CA PHE A 521 -1.95 -18.97 -2.58
C PHE A 521 -0.72 -18.75 -3.45
N ALA A 522 -0.45 -19.69 -4.34
CA ALA A 522 0.64 -19.61 -5.32
C ALA A 522 0.04 -19.61 -6.73
N THR A 523 -0.27 -18.42 -7.22
CA THR A 523 -1.02 -18.17 -8.46
C THR A 523 -0.74 -16.77 -9.03
N HIS A 524 -1.50 -16.31 -10.03
CA HIS A 524 -1.47 -14.93 -10.49
C HIS A 524 -2.24 -14.00 -9.56
N GLY A 525 -1.63 -12.88 -9.19
CA GLY A 525 -2.32 -11.72 -8.63
C GLY A 525 -2.69 -10.76 -9.76
N LEU A 526 -3.94 -10.31 -9.77
CA LEU A 526 -4.52 -9.48 -10.81
C LEU A 526 -4.97 -8.14 -10.23
N VAL A 527 -4.72 -7.06 -10.97
CA VAL A 527 -5.22 -5.73 -10.63
C VAL A 527 -6.38 -5.33 -11.56
N PRO A 528 -7.20 -4.31 -11.19
CA PRO A 528 -8.26 -3.82 -12.07
C PRO A 528 -7.72 -3.46 -13.45
N GLY A 529 -8.35 -4.00 -14.49
CA GLY A 529 -7.94 -3.81 -15.89
C GLY A 529 -7.07 -4.93 -16.47
N ASP A 530 -6.50 -5.85 -15.67
CA ASP A 530 -5.73 -6.98 -16.21
C ASP A 530 -6.61 -7.99 -16.97
N LEU A 531 -7.85 -8.13 -16.57
CA LEU A 531 -8.84 -8.94 -17.28
C LEU A 531 -10.08 -8.11 -17.62
N ASP A 532 -10.79 -8.55 -18.68
CA ASP A 532 -12.04 -7.92 -19.09
C ASP A 532 -13.08 -7.98 -17.97
N GLY A 533 -13.65 -6.83 -17.63
CA GLY A 533 -14.62 -6.70 -16.54
C GLY A 533 -14.06 -6.80 -15.12
N LEU A 534 -12.76 -6.94 -14.93
CA LEU A 534 -12.13 -6.95 -13.62
C LEU A 534 -12.06 -5.52 -13.05
N THR A 535 -12.93 -5.21 -12.09
CA THR A 535 -13.02 -3.88 -11.45
C THR A 535 -12.39 -3.82 -10.07
N GLN A 536 -11.91 -4.94 -9.54
CA GLN A 536 -11.27 -5.04 -8.21
C GLN A 536 -10.13 -6.06 -8.25
N PRO A 537 -9.11 -5.95 -7.38
CA PRO A 537 -8.02 -6.91 -7.32
C PRO A 537 -8.52 -8.34 -7.05
N ALA A 538 -7.85 -9.34 -7.61
CA ALA A 538 -8.22 -10.74 -7.47
C ALA A 538 -7.00 -11.67 -7.50
N LEU A 539 -7.16 -12.91 -7.00
CA LEU A 539 -6.27 -14.03 -7.26
C LEU A 539 -6.92 -14.94 -8.30
N ALA A 540 -6.16 -15.34 -9.33
CA ALA A 540 -6.65 -16.24 -10.35
C ALA A 540 -6.65 -17.69 -9.83
N LEU A 541 -7.75 -18.40 -9.98
CA LEU A 541 -7.92 -19.80 -9.63
C LEU A 541 -8.29 -20.60 -10.88
N THR A 542 -8.32 -21.92 -10.75
CA THR A 542 -8.69 -22.79 -11.88
C THR A 542 -10.04 -22.41 -12.46
N ALA A 543 -10.07 -22.27 -13.79
CA ALA A 543 -11.27 -21.93 -14.54
C ALA A 543 -12.43 -22.88 -14.17
N PRO A 544 -13.67 -22.36 -13.95
CA PRO A 544 -14.77 -23.15 -13.44
C PRO A 544 -15.14 -24.34 -14.33
N GLU A 545 -15.04 -24.20 -15.65
CA GLU A 545 -15.29 -25.25 -16.64
C GLU A 545 -14.25 -26.38 -16.58
N ILE A 546 -13.01 -26.08 -16.18
CA ILE A 546 -11.94 -27.08 -16.01
C ILE A 546 -12.09 -27.84 -14.70
N ALA A 547 -12.47 -27.12 -13.63
CA ALA A 547 -12.70 -27.71 -12.30
C ALA A 547 -14.10 -28.36 -12.19
N ASN A 548 -15.01 -28.11 -13.14
CA ASN A 548 -16.42 -28.50 -13.09
C ASN A 548 -17.12 -27.99 -11.83
N VAL A 549 -16.95 -26.71 -11.54
CA VAL A 549 -17.53 -26.00 -10.38
C VAL A 549 -18.26 -24.75 -10.84
N LYS A 550 -19.04 -24.13 -9.92
CA LYS A 550 -19.64 -22.82 -10.16
C LYS A 550 -18.66 -21.71 -9.80
N GLY A 551 -18.79 -20.55 -10.44
CA GLY A 551 -17.98 -19.38 -10.17
C GLY A 551 -17.45 -18.72 -11.44
N ASN A 552 -16.42 -17.88 -11.28
CA ASN A 552 -15.73 -17.22 -12.39
C ASN A 552 -14.21 -17.44 -12.37
N GLY A 553 -13.70 -18.30 -11.47
CA GLY A 553 -12.29 -18.60 -11.33
C GLY A 553 -11.46 -17.47 -10.67
N LEU A 554 -12.11 -16.47 -10.09
CA LEU A 554 -11.45 -15.32 -9.47
C LEU A 554 -11.81 -15.22 -7.98
N LEU A 555 -10.81 -15.25 -7.13
CA LEU A 555 -10.95 -14.92 -5.72
C LEU A 555 -10.79 -13.41 -5.56
N THR A 556 -11.87 -12.68 -5.78
CA THR A 556 -11.90 -11.22 -5.72
C THR A 556 -11.81 -10.69 -4.29
N MET A 557 -11.46 -9.41 -4.14
CA MET A 557 -11.43 -8.74 -2.83
C MET A 557 -12.75 -8.94 -2.06
N GLU A 558 -13.90 -8.83 -2.73
CA GLU A 558 -15.22 -9.06 -2.13
C GLU A 558 -15.36 -10.48 -1.55
N LYS A 559 -14.90 -11.50 -2.28
CA LYS A 559 -14.93 -12.90 -1.83
C LYS A 559 -13.98 -13.14 -0.65
N ILE A 560 -12.80 -12.52 -0.67
CA ILE A 560 -11.84 -12.59 0.44
C ILE A 560 -12.44 -12.01 1.72
N LEU A 561 -13.10 -10.84 1.63
CA LEU A 561 -13.79 -10.22 2.76
C LEU A 561 -14.88 -11.13 3.37
N ALA A 562 -15.45 -12.02 2.56
CA ALA A 562 -16.44 -13.00 3.02
C ALA A 562 -15.82 -14.23 3.71
N LEU A 563 -14.53 -14.48 3.58
CA LEU A 563 -13.83 -15.58 4.24
C LEU A 563 -13.80 -15.37 5.77
N ARG A 564 -13.62 -16.49 6.49
CA ARG A 564 -13.32 -16.47 7.92
C ARG A 564 -11.99 -17.14 8.14
N LEU A 565 -11.02 -16.37 8.58
CA LEU A 565 -9.68 -16.82 8.89
C LEU A 565 -9.39 -16.67 10.38
N ASP A 566 -8.48 -17.46 10.89
CA ASP A 566 -7.75 -17.26 12.15
C ASP A 566 -6.29 -17.61 11.87
N ALA A 567 -5.76 -17.01 10.78
CA ALA A 567 -4.47 -17.38 10.24
C ALA A 567 -3.34 -16.54 10.87
N ASP A 568 -2.25 -17.21 11.23
CA ASP A 568 -1.01 -16.54 11.63
C ASP A 568 -0.35 -15.90 10.40
N TRP A 569 -0.48 -16.56 9.22
CA TRP A 569 0.01 -16.13 7.93
C TRP A 569 -1.03 -16.32 6.82
N VAL A 570 -1.08 -15.37 5.90
CA VAL A 570 -1.51 -15.63 4.53
C VAL A 570 -0.31 -15.39 3.61
N VAL A 571 0.03 -16.36 2.79
CA VAL A 571 1.17 -16.32 1.85
C VAL A 571 0.61 -16.09 0.45
N LEU A 572 0.97 -14.98 -0.15
CA LEU A 572 0.58 -14.61 -1.51
C LEU A 572 1.82 -14.67 -2.41
N SER A 573 2.16 -15.87 -2.87
CA SER A 573 3.21 -16.08 -3.87
C SER A 573 2.64 -15.83 -5.28
N ALA A 574 2.27 -14.57 -5.51
CA ALA A 574 1.60 -14.10 -6.72
C ALA A 574 2.18 -12.72 -7.10
N CYS A 575 2.34 -12.46 -8.40
CA CYS A 575 2.98 -11.24 -8.88
C CYS A 575 2.28 -9.98 -8.37
N ASN A 576 3.05 -8.97 -7.97
CA ASN A 576 2.55 -7.63 -7.61
C ASN A 576 1.43 -7.60 -6.55
N THR A 577 1.38 -8.57 -5.65
CA THR A 577 0.36 -8.59 -4.58
C THR A 577 0.54 -7.47 -3.55
N ALA A 578 1.71 -6.84 -3.51
CA ALA A 578 1.97 -5.63 -2.72
C ALA A 578 1.58 -4.34 -3.44
N ALA A 579 1.44 -4.35 -4.78
CA ALA A 579 1.14 -3.14 -5.53
C ALA A 579 -0.27 -2.63 -5.25
N GLY A 580 -0.39 -1.37 -4.89
CA GLY A 580 -1.67 -0.66 -4.82
C GLY A 580 -1.96 0.06 -6.13
N ALA A 581 -3.22 0.22 -6.51
CA ALA A 581 -3.61 0.96 -7.71
C ALA A 581 -3.60 2.48 -7.45
N GLY A 582 -2.69 3.23 -8.10
CA GLY A 582 -2.72 4.70 -8.20
C GLY A 582 -1.83 5.48 -7.24
N ALA A 583 -1.67 6.77 -7.51
CA ALA A 583 -0.93 7.72 -6.68
C ALA A 583 -1.57 7.83 -5.28
N GLY A 584 -0.89 7.36 -4.26
CA GLY A 584 -1.39 7.23 -2.89
C GLY A 584 -1.68 5.80 -2.46
N ALA A 585 -1.34 4.80 -3.30
CA ALA A 585 -1.42 3.40 -2.96
C ALA A 585 -0.63 3.09 -1.69
N GLU A 586 -1.28 2.43 -0.75
CA GLU A 586 -0.63 1.96 0.47
C GLU A 586 0.04 0.61 0.21
N ALA A 587 1.09 0.31 1.00
CA ALA A 587 1.87 -0.92 0.93
C ALA A 587 1.06 -2.23 1.10
N ALA A 588 -0.18 -2.13 1.54
CA ALA A 588 -1.14 -3.23 1.49
C ALA A 588 -2.13 -2.95 0.36
N SER A 589 -2.05 -3.69 -0.73
CA SER A 589 -3.06 -3.71 -1.79
C SER A 589 -4.47 -3.94 -1.20
N GLY A 590 -5.51 -3.64 -1.97
CA GLY A 590 -6.88 -3.96 -1.57
C GLY A 590 -7.03 -5.43 -1.10
N LEU A 591 -6.30 -6.37 -1.73
CA LEU A 591 -6.26 -7.78 -1.31
C LEU A 591 -5.69 -7.93 0.10
N GLY A 592 -4.57 -7.29 0.41
CA GLY A 592 -3.96 -7.37 1.74
C GLY A 592 -4.90 -6.90 2.84
N SER A 593 -5.55 -5.75 2.63
CA SER A 593 -6.55 -5.23 3.56
C SER A 593 -7.74 -6.17 3.74
N ALA A 594 -8.19 -6.81 2.67
CA ALA A 594 -9.28 -7.79 2.73
C ALA A 594 -8.91 -9.03 3.55
N PHE A 595 -7.69 -9.54 3.42
CA PHE A 595 -7.21 -10.67 4.23
C PHE A 595 -7.08 -10.31 5.72
N PHE A 596 -6.65 -9.09 6.05
CA PHE A 596 -6.65 -8.63 7.45
C PHE A 596 -8.06 -8.60 8.03
N TYR A 597 -9.03 -8.10 7.27
CA TYR A 597 -10.43 -8.15 7.70
C TYR A 597 -10.94 -9.58 7.87
N ALA A 598 -10.58 -10.47 6.96
CA ALA A 598 -10.96 -11.89 7.05
C ALA A 598 -10.38 -12.60 8.28
N GLY A 599 -9.34 -12.04 8.95
CA GLY A 599 -8.80 -12.53 10.22
C GLY A 599 -7.36 -13.06 10.16
N THR A 600 -6.54 -12.60 9.21
CA THR A 600 -5.10 -12.91 9.25
C THR A 600 -4.33 -11.92 10.11
N ARG A 601 -3.20 -12.36 10.70
CA ARG A 601 -2.29 -11.52 11.49
C ARG A 601 -1.16 -10.96 10.67
N ALA A 602 -0.73 -11.69 9.65
CA ALA A 602 0.35 -11.28 8.76
C ALA A 602 0.12 -11.78 7.34
N LEU A 603 0.70 -11.06 6.39
CA LEU A 603 0.79 -11.44 4.98
C LEU A 603 2.25 -11.57 4.59
N LEU A 604 2.56 -12.51 3.72
CA LEU A 604 3.78 -12.51 2.94
C LEU A 604 3.38 -12.21 1.50
N VAL A 605 3.87 -11.12 0.96
CA VAL A 605 3.51 -10.62 -0.39
C VAL A 605 4.74 -10.43 -1.25
N THR A 606 4.56 -10.31 -2.56
CA THR A 606 5.63 -10.02 -3.52
C THR A 606 5.51 -8.60 -4.06
N ASN A 607 6.64 -7.93 -4.22
CA ASN A 607 6.73 -6.56 -4.75
C ASN A 607 6.96 -6.52 -6.27
N TRP A 608 7.40 -7.61 -6.86
CA TRP A 608 7.59 -7.81 -8.31
C TRP A 608 7.50 -9.27 -8.70
N SER A 609 7.58 -9.54 -10.01
CA SER A 609 7.58 -10.89 -10.56
C SER A 609 8.77 -11.70 -10.06
N VAL A 610 8.51 -12.83 -9.42
CA VAL A 610 9.55 -13.62 -8.76
C VAL A 610 10.21 -14.61 -9.71
N HIS A 611 11.52 -14.79 -9.55
CA HIS A 611 12.26 -15.86 -10.22
C HIS A 611 11.95 -17.20 -9.54
N SER A 612 11.43 -18.18 -10.28
CA SER A 612 10.84 -19.41 -9.74
C SER A 612 11.79 -20.21 -8.83
N ALA A 613 13.08 -20.36 -9.22
CA ALA A 613 14.03 -21.14 -8.43
C ALA A 613 14.41 -20.45 -7.11
N SER A 614 14.73 -19.15 -7.15
CA SER A 614 15.09 -18.39 -5.95
C SER A 614 13.90 -18.22 -5.00
N ALA A 615 12.66 -18.04 -5.53
CA ALA A 615 11.45 -17.97 -4.73
C ALA A 615 11.22 -19.26 -3.93
N ARG A 616 11.29 -20.42 -4.60
CA ARG A 616 11.14 -21.73 -3.94
C ARG A 616 12.18 -21.93 -2.83
N GLU A 617 13.46 -21.58 -3.09
CA GLU A 617 14.55 -21.70 -2.12
C GLU A 617 14.31 -20.79 -0.91
N LEU A 618 13.98 -19.52 -1.14
CA LEU A 618 13.73 -18.54 -0.09
C LEU A 618 12.53 -18.92 0.79
N ILE A 619 11.38 -19.25 0.18
CA ILE A 619 10.16 -19.56 0.92
C ILE A 619 10.30 -20.85 1.73
N SER A 620 10.91 -21.88 1.15
CA SER A 620 11.14 -23.13 1.88
C SER A 620 12.13 -22.96 3.04
N ASP A 621 13.17 -22.13 2.89
CA ASP A 621 14.11 -21.81 3.98
C ASP A 621 13.44 -20.98 5.09
N LEU A 622 12.61 -20.01 4.73
CA LEU A 622 11.83 -19.21 5.68
C LEU A 622 10.99 -20.12 6.60
N PHE A 623 10.19 -21.01 6.03
CA PHE A 623 9.32 -21.87 6.82
C PHE A 623 10.08 -22.95 7.59
N ARG A 624 11.20 -23.44 7.06
CA ARG A 624 12.09 -24.36 7.78
C ARG A 624 12.67 -23.70 9.04
N ARG A 625 13.10 -22.42 8.95
CA ARG A 625 13.60 -21.66 10.10
C ARG A 625 12.54 -21.45 11.15
N GLN A 626 11.34 -21.05 10.75
CA GLN A 626 10.22 -20.89 11.68
C GLN A 626 9.76 -22.20 12.33
N SER A 627 9.80 -23.31 11.60
CA SER A 627 9.50 -24.63 12.15
C SER A 627 10.57 -25.10 13.16
N ALA A 628 11.84 -24.75 12.90
CA ALA A 628 12.96 -25.10 13.79
C ALA A 628 13.01 -24.24 15.06
N ASP A 629 12.60 -22.96 14.97
CA ASP A 629 12.57 -22.03 16.10
C ASP A 629 11.25 -21.24 16.10
N SER A 630 10.32 -21.65 16.93
CA SER A 630 9.00 -21.00 17.09
C SER A 630 9.08 -19.61 17.73
N THR A 631 10.22 -19.23 18.32
CA THR A 631 10.44 -17.89 18.90
C THR A 631 10.92 -16.88 17.87
N LEU A 632 11.42 -17.36 16.72
CA LEU A 632 11.88 -16.51 15.63
C LEU A 632 10.71 -15.73 15.03
N SER A 633 10.85 -14.41 14.97
CA SER A 633 9.81 -13.57 14.37
C SER A 633 9.70 -13.82 12.86
N ARG A 634 8.52 -13.54 12.29
CA ARG A 634 8.25 -13.73 10.85
C ARG A 634 9.19 -12.90 9.98
N SER A 635 9.38 -11.65 10.37
CA SER A 635 10.26 -10.74 9.65
C SER A 635 11.74 -11.13 9.78
N GLU A 636 12.15 -11.64 10.94
CA GLU A 636 13.51 -12.11 11.13
C GLU A 636 13.78 -13.40 10.35
N ALA A 637 12.81 -14.35 10.34
CA ALA A 637 12.91 -15.56 9.53
C ALA A 637 13.03 -15.23 8.03
N LEU A 638 12.26 -14.25 7.55
CA LEU A 638 12.37 -13.76 6.17
C LEU A 638 13.74 -13.13 5.91
N ARG A 639 14.21 -12.24 6.79
CA ARG A 639 15.52 -11.60 6.68
C ARG A 639 16.65 -12.65 6.59
N GLU A 640 16.64 -13.65 7.48
CA GLU A 640 17.64 -14.69 7.48
C GLU A 640 17.59 -15.55 6.22
N ALA A 641 16.40 -15.89 5.71
CA ALA A 641 16.25 -16.60 4.45
C ALA A 641 16.76 -15.77 3.26
N MET A 642 16.46 -14.46 3.23
CA MET A 642 17.01 -13.54 2.23
C MET A 642 18.54 -13.51 2.27
N MET A 643 19.14 -13.43 3.45
CA MET A 643 20.61 -13.39 3.59
C MET A 643 21.24 -14.73 3.22
N ALA A 644 20.62 -15.85 3.57
CA ALA A 644 21.09 -17.18 3.16
C ALA A 644 21.06 -17.34 1.63
N LEU A 645 20.05 -16.82 0.96
CA LEU A 645 19.96 -16.84 -0.50
C LEU A 645 20.99 -15.91 -1.15
N LEU A 646 21.16 -14.69 -0.63
CA LEU A 646 22.14 -13.70 -1.09
C LEU A 646 23.57 -14.24 -0.99
N ASP A 647 23.91 -14.86 0.13
CA ASP A 647 25.25 -15.40 0.41
C ASP A 647 25.41 -16.86 -0.08
N GLY A 648 24.33 -17.48 -0.56
CA GLY A 648 24.26 -18.86 -1.02
C GLY A 648 25.05 -19.15 -2.31
N PRO A 649 25.20 -20.41 -2.71
CA PRO A 649 26.05 -20.81 -3.83
C PRO A 649 25.57 -20.26 -5.19
N GLY A 650 24.28 -19.90 -5.31
CA GLY A 650 23.67 -19.50 -6.58
C GLY A 650 23.31 -20.71 -7.47
N ALA A 651 23.04 -20.41 -8.74
CA ALA A 651 22.69 -21.42 -9.74
C ALA A 651 23.95 -22.01 -10.36
N ALA A 652 24.05 -23.35 -10.41
CA ALA A 652 25.17 -24.07 -10.97
C ALA A 652 24.75 -24.87 -12.21
N ASP A 653 25.74 -25.20 -13.08
CA ASP A 653 25.59 -26.13 -14.19
C ASP A 653 25.66 -27.61 -13.70
N GLU A 654 25.50 -28.55 -14.63
CA GLU A 654 25.56 -29.98 -14.34
C GLU A 654 26.93 -30.44 -13.78
N SER A 655 27.99 -29.69 -14.03
CA SER A 655 29.33 -29.94 -13.52
C SER A 655 29.60 -29.33 -12.13
N GLY A 656 28.64 -28.60 -11.59
CA GLY A 656 28.71 -27.91 -10.30
C GLY A 656 29.39 -26.54 -10.34
N HIS A 657 29.67 -25.98 -11.51
CA HIS A 657 30.22 -24.64 -11.64
C HIS A 657 29.10 -23.62 -11.47
N THR A 658 29.29 -22.64 -10.57
CA THR A 658 28.32 -21.54 -10.37
C THR A 658 28.26 -20.67 -11.62
N LEU A 659 27.09 -20.60 -12.24
CA LEU A 659 26.80 -19.76 -13.40
C LEU A 659 26.55 -18.32 -12.96
N TYR A 660 25.68 -18.12 -11.97
CA TYR A 660 25.37 -16.83 -11.38
C TYR A 660 24.95 -17.00 -9.92
N THR A 661 25.10 -15.94 -9.14
CA THR A 661 24.65 -15.91 -7.75
C THR A 661 23.28 -15.29 -7.66
N TYR A 662 22.55 -15.57 -6.58
CA TYR A 662 21.28 -14.88 -6.28
C TYR A 662 21.50 -13.57 -5.52
N ALA A 663 22.70 -12.98 -5.60
CA ALA A 663 23.03 -11.78 -4.84
C ALA A 663 22.45 -10.48 -5.43
N HIS A 664 21.98 -10.48 -6.70
CA HIS A 664 21.23 -9.34 -7.23
C HIS A 664 19.88 -9.20 -6.50
N PRO A 665 19.46 -8.00 -6.08
CA PRO A 665 18.21 -7.77 -5.31
C PRO A 665 16.94 -8.37 -5.93
N LEU A 666 16.87 -8.49 -7.25
CA LEU A 666 15.79 -9.14 -7.97
C LEU A 666 15.46 -10.54 -7.40
N PHE A 667 16.48 -11.31 -6.98
CA PHE A 667 16.31 -12.70 -6.56
C PHE A 667 15.93 -12.85 -5.08
N TRP A 668 16.53 -12.06 -4.19
CA TRP A 668 16.42 -12.26 -2.74
C TRP A 668 15.45 -11.29 -2.04
N ALA A 669 15.14 -10.15 -2.64
CA ALA A 669 14.36 -9.09 -2.00
C ALA A 669 12.90 -8.94 -2.47
N PRO A 670 12.27 -9.85 -3.25
CA PRO A 670 10.92 -9.63 -3.74
C PRO A 670 9.85 -9.71 -2.64
N TYR A 671 10.11 -10.37 -1.53
CA TYR A 671 9.12 -10.65 -0.50
C TYR A 671 9.13 -9.60 0.62
N THR A 672 7.94 -9.27 1.09
CA THR A 672 7.71 -8.38 2.23
C THR A 672 6.69 -8.98 3.19
N VAL A 673 6.97 -8.91 4.50
CA VAL A 673 5.99 -9.20 5.54
C VAL A 673 5.15 -7.95 5.79
N ILE A 674 3.83 -8.08 5.69
CA ILE A 674 2.89 -7.01 6.04
C ILE A 674 2.07 -7.45 7.27
N GLY A 675 1.88 -6.56 8.26
CA GLY A 675 1.09 -6.83 9.45
C GLY A 675 1.92 -7.11 10.70
N ASP A 676 1.57 -8.14 11.49
CA ASP A 676 2.36 -8.52 12.67
C ASP A 676 3.56 -9.38 12.27
N GLY A 677 4.69 -8.76 12.04
CA GLY A 677 5.95 -9.45 11.70
C GLY A 677 6.61 -10.19 12.85
N GLY A 678 6.07 -10.10 14.06
CA GLY A 678 6.66 -10.73 15.24
C GLY A 678 6.34 -12.22 15.41
N GLY A 679 6.97 -12.86 16.38
CA GLY A 679 6.72 -14.27 16.74
C GLY A 679 5.30 -14.52 17.27
N SER A 680 4.86 -15.76 17.23
CA SER A 680 3.58 -16.23 17.72
C SER A 680 3.48 -16.13 19.23
#